data_35e7cec62926b0b36567c0df235cff9b
#
_entry.id   35e7cec62926b0b36567c0df235cff9b
#
_cell.length_a   1.000
_cell.length_b   1.000
_cell.length_c   1.000
_cell.angle_alpha   90.00
_cell.angle_beta   90.00
_cell.angle_gamma   90.00
#
_symmetry.space_group_name_H-M   'P 1'
#
loop_
_entity.id
_entity.type
_entity.pdbx_description
1 polymer ?
#
loop_
_entity_poly.entity_id
_entity_poly.type
_entity_poly.pdbx_seq_one_letter_code
_entity_poly.pdbx_strand_id
1 'polypeptide(L)'
;MKKFAFIFALIFPAIQNMAQGLPADTLQTDTVVTTISVEDIIVVGSLKESGNLREQPLSVTILSPEDTRREGIISMKNLTAIVPNIFIPDYGSKLTSAIYIRGIGSRMNTPAVGLYVDNVPYIDKSAYDFSYADIERIDVLRGPQGTLYGRNTMGGLVRIYTKSPLNHHGTDVHLSAATYNNYNASLTHYQHASNKFAFSTGGFYEHAGGFFDNALLNKKIDRVDAGGGRIRAIYLPYSDLKFDLNLNYEYSDQGGYAYGPFGKESGAPIVPAYNDESGYRRGLMNAGLNIEYSGTNLIFNSITGLQHLNDRMDMDEDFSSEDAYFAIQHQKQNTLTQEILFKNRNNRWEWITGAFGFYQQLRTTSDIFFKEDGITAMQKMIDHTYEGTTSSRKIMDNAMLLSGLYDTPVWGAALYHQSTFNDILLKNLSLVIGLRLDYEQTTLTYDNQASLRTQSFFNGTPINEIQARDYGPDGEQNNSYPLLLPKFTLSYSFNQENNVYVSAGRGYRSGGYNTQLFPDLIQDVIIQRPDPILVEVPQIHYKPEYSWNYESGAHLTLWQDRFSADIAMFYTQIENQQIVRFAKSGLGRAMVNAGQSRNYGLEATFRVNLTDALSLNANYGYTQATLTNYVTNMLDEDFEQSIDYSGNRVPFVPEQTLALSGQYVVKFNAGSFLDALHFHANYTGTGKTYWTESNDAMQKFYGTLNGRISALKGNTQIDLWVRNALNEKYATFYFELFGKGFAQAGKPMQLGVDVRWSF
;
A
#
# COMPACT_ATOMS: atom_id res chain seq x y z
N MET A 1 -29.24 5.07 3.06
CA MET A 1 -29.70 3.69 3.34
C MET A 1 -30.93 3.23 2.54
N LYS A 2 -31.96 4.01 2.26
CA LYS A 2 -33.16 3.57 1.52
C LYS A 2 -33.00 3.38 0.00
N LYS A 3 -31.91 3.82 -0.64
CA LYS A 3 -31.70 3.70 -2.11
C LYS A 3 -30.86 2.48 -2.53
N PHE A 4 -30.16 1.82 -1.62
CA PHE A 4 -29.35 0.63 -1.93
C PHE A 4 -30.12 -0.70 -1.82
N ALA A 5 -31.18 -0.75 -1.04
CA ALA A 5 -32.00 -1.97 -0.89
C ALA A 5 -32.76 -2.37 -2.18
N PHE A 6 -32.88 -1.46 -3.15
CA PHE A 6 -33.67 -1.71 -4.37
C PHE A 6 -32.88 -2.42 -5.49
N ILE A 7 -31.56 -2.37 -5.48
CA ILE A 7 -30.72 -3.04 -6.50
C ILE A 7 -30.57 -4.54 -6.20
N PHE A 8 -30.56 -4.94 -4.93
CA PHE A 8 -30.45 -6.35 -4.54
C PHE A 8 -31.74 -7.15 -4.77
N ALA A 9 -32.90 -6.50 -4.75
CA ALA A 9 -34.20 -7.15 -4.94
C ALA A 9 -34.56 -7.44 -6.41
N LEU A 10 -33.85 -6.86 -7.39
CA LEU A 10 -34.12 -7.06 -8.81
C LEU A 10 -33.29 -8.18 -9.47
N ILE A 11 -32.25 -8.65 -8.80
CA ILE A 11 -31.37 -9.72 -9.35
C ILE A 11 -31.87 -11.11 -8.95
N PHE A 12 -32.61 -11.25 -7.84
CA PHE A 12 -33.05 -12.54 -7.32
C PHE A 12 -34.09 -13.29 -8.18
N PRO A 13 -35.05 -12.67 -8.87
CA PRO A 13 -36.02 -13.40 -9.71
C PRO A 13 -35.47 -13.90 -11.05
N ALA A 14 -34.37 -13.27 -11.54
CA ALA A 14 -33.78 -13.68 -12.83
C ALA A 14 -32.96 -14.98 -12.72
N ILE A 15 -32.45 -15.28 -11.53
CA ILE A 15 -31.59 -16.45 -11.29
C ILE A 15 -32.43 -17.75 -11.13
N GLN A 16 -33.65 -17.66 -10.61
CA GLN A 16 -34.51 -18.83 -10.44
C GLN A 16 -35.05 -19.42 -11.76
N ASN A 17 -35.15 -18.65 -12.82
CA ASN A 17 -35.68 -19.14 -14.09
C ASN A 17 -34.60 -19.73 -15.03
N MET A 18 -33.31 -19.62 -14.72
CA MET A 18 -32.23 -20.24 -15.51
C MET A 18 -31.79 -21.62 -15.02
N ALA A 19 -32.29 -22.07 -13.86
CA ALA A 19 -31.89 -23.33 -13.23
C ALA A 19 -32.72 -24.55 -13.66
N GLN A 20 -33.69 -24.41 -14.56
CA GLN A 20 -34.49 -25.53 -15.06
C GLN A 20 -34.14 -25.84 -16.52
N GLY A 21 -33.25 -26.80 -16.72
CA GLY A 21 -33.14 -27.48 -18.00
C GLY A 21 -31.73 -27.76 -18.53
N LEU A 22 -30.97 -28.61 -17.84
CA LEU A 22 -29.90 -29.41 -18.46
C LEU A 22 -29.85 -30.80 -17.79
N PRO A 23 -29.64 -31.87 -18.53
CA PRO A 23 -29.60 -33.22 -17.97
C PRO A 23 -28.35 -33.44 -17.12
N ALA A 24 -28.53 -34.01 -15.96
CA ALA A 24 -27.46 -34.43 -15.05
C ALA A 24 -26.70 -35.59 -15.68
N ASP A 25 -25.57 -35.29 -16.31
CA ASP A 25 -24.52 -36.26 -16.50
C ASP A 25 -23.78 -36.44 -15.18
N THR A 26 -23.79 -37.66 -14.68
CA THR A 26 -23.14 -38.11 -13.46
C THR A 26 -21.63 -37.97 -13.59
N LEU A 27 -21.10 -36.81 -13.22
CA LEU A 27 -19.69 -36.67 -12.84
C LEU A 27 -19.56 -37.17 -11.41
N GLN A 28 -18.83 -38.28 -11.25
CA GLN A 28 -18.32 -38.70 -9.95
C GLN A 28 -17.55 -37.54 -9.33
N THR A 29 -18.13 -36.98 -8.28
CA THR A 29 -17.39 -36.08 -7.40
C THR A 29 -16.43 -36.92 -6.56
N ASP A 30 -15.22 -37.15 -7.08
CA ASP A 30 -14.10 -37.46 -6.22
C ASP A 30 -13.92 -36.24 -5.30
N THR A 31 -14.34 -36.37 -4.06
CA THR A 31 -13.98 -35.48 -2.97
C THR A 31 -12.48 -35.62 -2.76
N VAL A 32 -11.71 -34.85 -3.53
CA VAL A 32 -10.28 -34.69 -3.30
C VAL A 32 -10.14 -33.88 -2.01
N VAL A 33 -10.03 -34.61 -0.91
CA VAL A 33 -9.50 -34.05 0.33
C VAL A 33 -8.03 -33.79 0.06
N THR A 34 -7.71 -32.58 -0.35
CA THR A 34 -6.36 -32.14 -0.69
C THR A 34 -5.48 -32.29 0.53
N THR A 35 -4.62 -33.28 0.52
CA THR A 35 -3.38 -33.27 1.29
C THR A 35 -2.60 -32.10 0.72
N ILE A 36 -2.27 -31.11 1.55
CA ILE A 36 -1.43 -29.98 1.12
C ILE A 36 -0.07 -30.53 0.82
N SER A 37 0.16 -30.90 -0.44
CA SER A 37 1.50 -31.11 -0.96
C SER A 37 2.07 -29.73 -1.32
N VAL A 38 3.36 -29.51 -1.18
CA VAL A 38 4.06 -28.33 -1.68
C VAL A 38 3.88 -28.21 -3.22
N GLU A 39 3.45 -29.26 -3.89
CA GLU A 39 3.17 -29.35 -5.33
C GLU A 39 1.89 -28.66 -5.80
N ASP A 40 0.90 -28.42 -4.93
CA ASP A 40 -0.42 -27.90 -5.35
C ASP A 40 -0.41 -26.39 -5.71
N ILE A 41 0.73 -25.72 -5.64
CA ILE A 41 0.92 -24.39 -6.18
C ILE A 41 1.55 -24.50 -7.57
N ILE A 42 0.86 -25.13 -8.54
CA ILE A 42 1.17 -24.91 -9.96
C ILE A 42 0.74 -23.49 -10.27
N VAL A 43 1.65 -22.58 -9.97
CA VAL A 43 1.49 -21.17 -10.24
C VAL A 43 1.65 -21.00 -11.75
N VAL A 44 0.53 -20.83 -12.45
CA VAL A 44 0.57 -20.30 -13.82
C VAL A 44 1.44 -19.05 -13.78
N GLY A 45 2.55 -19.07 -14.51
CA GLY A 45 3.52 -17.97 -14.51
C GLY A 45 2.83 -16.65 -14.79
N SER A 46 3.35 -15.56 -14.23
CA SER A 46 2.87 -14.23 -14.60
C SER A 46 3.21 -13.98 -16.07
N LEU A 47 2.59 -12.97 -16.67
CA LEU A 47 2.84 -12.62 -18.07
C LEU A 47 4.33 -12.32 -18.36
N LYS A 48 5.07 -11.85 -17.37
CA LYS A 48 6.47 -11.40 -17.50
C LYS A 48 7.51 -12.41 -17.08
N GLU A 49 7.15 -13.45 -16.34
CA GLU A 49 8.05 -14.55 -15.97
C GLU A 49 7.68 -15.82 -16.71
N SER A 50 8.64 -16.73 -16.84
CA SER A 50 8.46 -18.05 -17.44
C SER A 50 8.46 -19.11 -16.34
N GLY A 51 7.53 -20.08 -16.40
CA GLY A 51 7.45 -21.19 -15.45
C GLY A 51 6.97 -20.80 -14.05
N ASN A 52 7.35 -21.60 -13.05
CA ASN A 52 6.98 -21.41 -11.66
C ASN A 52 7.74 -20.21 -11.05
N LEU A 53 7.03 -19.33 -10.37
CA LEU A 53 7.64 -18.12 -9.79
C LEU A 53 8.70 -18.44 -8.71
N ARG A 54 8.53 -19.53 -7.96
CA ARG A 54 9.52 -19.98 -6.96
C ARG A 54 10.82 -20.47 -7.59
N GLU A 55 10.79 -20.93 -8.84
CA GLU A 55 11.99 -21.35 -9.58
C GLU A 55 12.79 -20.17 -10.11
N GLN A 56 12.17 -18.97 -10.13
CA GLN A 56 12.84 -17.77 -10.61
C GLN A 56 13.91 -17.29 -9.61
N PRO A 57 15.05 -16.77 -10.12
CA PRO A 57 16.14 -16.29 -9.27
C PRO A 57 15.83 -14.93 -8.65
N LEU A 58 14.92 -14.91 -7.69
CA LEU A 58 14.48 -13.73 -6.95
C LEU A 58 13.85 -14.10 -5.61
N SER A 59 13.89 -13.17 -4.66
CA SER A 59 13.25 -13.35 -3.36
C SER A 59 11.74 -13.11 -3.48
N VAL A 60 10.94 -14.14 -3.25
CA VAL A 60 9.49 -14.10 -3.39
C VAL A 60 8.77 -14.80 -2.24
N THR A 61 7.60 -14.29 -1.87
CA THR A 61 6.61 -15.00 -1.06
C THR A 61 5.33 -15.12 -1.85
N ILE A 62 4.82 -16.34 -1.99
CA ILE A 62 3.58 -16.64 -2.67
C ILE A 62 2.59 -17.08 -1.60
N LEU A 63 1.42 -16.42 -1.57
CA LEU A 63 0.33 -16.73 -0.66
C LEU A 63 -0.86 -17.25 -1.47
N SER A 64 -1.22 -18.50 -1.22
CA SER A 64 -2.37 -19.17 -1.82
C SER A 64 -3.69 -18.66 -1.21
N PRO A 65 -4.86 -19.02 -1.77
CA PRO A 65 -6.16 -18.73 -1.15
C PRO A 65 -6.29 -19.33 0.25
N GLU A 66 -5.68 -20.48 0.47
CA GLU A 66 -5.68 -21.14 1.78
C GLU A 66 -4.77 -20.38 2.76
N ASP A 67 -3.56 -19.97 2.34
CA ASP A 67 -2.67 -19.15 3.16
C ASP A 67 -3.35 -17.84 3.56
N THR A 68 -4.00 -17.14 2.62
CA THR A 68 -4.70 -15.87 2.90
C THR A 68 -5.83 -16.07 3.91
N ARG A 69 -6.60 -17.17 3.81
CA ARG A 69 -7.65 -17.50 4.77
C ARG A 69 -7.08 -17.87 6.12
N ARG A 70 -6.10 -18.79 6.14
CA ARG A 70 -5.46 -19.32 7.34
C ARG A 70 -4.82 -18.21 8.18
N GLU A 71 -4.01 -17.37 7.54
CA GLU A 71 -3.33 -16.25 8.19
C GLU A 71 -4.28 -15.06 8.46
N GLY A 72 -5.52 -15.11 7.97
CA GLY A 72 -6.52 -14.07 8.17
C GLY A 72 -6.21 -12.76 7.44
N ILE A 73 -5.64 -12.86 6.24
CA ILE A 73 -5.31 -11.69 5.40
C ILE A 73 -6.58 -11.17 4.75
N ILE A 74 -7.07 -10.04 5.22
CA ILE A 74 -8.27 -9.35 4.70
C ILE A 74 -7.93 -7.97 4.09
N SER A 75 -6.72 -7.49 4.30
CA SER A 75 -6.19 -6.25 3.72
C SER A 75 -4.68 -6.33 3.53
N MET A 76 -4.11 -5.41 2.78
CA MET A 76 -2.66 -5.29 2.59
C MET A 76 -1.90 -5.18 3.92
N LYS A 77 -2.46 -4.48 4.91
CA LYS A 77 -1.84 -4.26 6.23
C LYS A 77 -1.54 -5.56 6.97
N ASN A 78 -2.33 -6.62 6.72
CA ASN A 78 -2.11 -7.94 7.32
C ASN A 78 -0.86 -8.68 6.79
N LEU A 79 -0.22 -8.19 5.73
CA LEU A 79 1.06 -8.74 5.24
C LEU A 79 2.25 -8.38 6.14
N THR A 80 2.10 -7.37 7.00
CA THR A 80 3.14 -6.97 7.96
C THR A 80 3.58 -8.18 8.81
N ALA A 81 4.87 -8.38 8.88
CA ALA A 81 5.57 -9.48 9.56
C ALA A 81 5.27 -10.89 9.02
N ILE A 82 4.13 -11.15 8.34
CA ILE A 82 3.85 -12.45 7.69
C ILE A 82 4.86 -12.69 6.56
N VAL A 83 5.14 -11.65 5.78
CA VAL A 83 6.18 -11.69 4.74
C VAL A 83 7.48 -11.10 5.31
N PRO A 84 8.64 -11.76 5.18
CA PRO A 84 9.91 -11.25 5.67
C PRO A 84 10.22 -9.84 5.19
N ASN A 85 10.70 -8.98 6.10
CA ASN A 85 11.10 -7.60 5.82
C ASN A 85 10.01 -6.72 5.19
N ILE A 86 8.72 -7.05 5.40
CA ILE A 86 7.60 -6.17 5.08
C ILE A 86 7.07 -5.48 6.33
N PHE A 87 6.84 -4.18 6.19
CA PHE A 87 6.13 -3.38 7.18
C PHE A 87 5.15 -2.43 6.47
N ILE A 88 3.90 -2.45 6.90
CA ILE A 88 2.83 -1.59 6.39
C ILE A 88 2.17 -0.91 7.58
N PRO A 89 2.60 0.31 7.92
CA PRO A 89 2.03 1.07 9.03
C PRO A 89 0.55 1.41 8.77
N ASP A 90 -0.24 1.44 9.83
CA ASP A 90 -1.62 1.91 9.74
C ASP A 90 -1.69 3.40 10.04
N TYR A 91 -1.95 4.20 9.01
CA TYR A 91 -2.08 5.66 9.10
C TYR A 91 -3.52 6.11 9.44
N GLY A 92 -4.36 5.20 9.89
CA GLY A 92 -5.72 5.52 10.33
C GLY A 92 -6.75 5.72 9.22
N SER A 93 -6.37 5.67 7.94
CA SER A 93 -7.31 5.76 6.81
C SER A 93 -6.83 4.99 5.58
N LYS A 94 -7.71 4.81 4.58
CA LYS A 94 -7.37 4.22 3.28
C LYS A 94 -6.62 5.20 2.35
N LEU A 95 -6.50 6.48 2.70
CA LEU A 95 -5.78 7.49 1.90
C LEU A 95 -4.32 7.13 1.71
N THR A 96 -3.67 6.62 2.76
CA THR A 96 -2.25 6.31 2.72
C THR A 96 -2.03 4.85 3.06
N SER A 97 -1.55 4.08 2.09
CA SER A 97 -1.16 2.68 2.25
C SER A 97 0.29 2.52 1.80
N ALA A 98 1.21 3.01 2.63
CA ALA A 98 2.64 2.91 2.35
C ALA A 98 3.15 1.52 2.70
N ILE A 99 3.80 0.87 1.74
CA ILE A 99 4.44 -0.43 1.91
C ILE A 99 5.94 -0.20 2.00
N TYR A 100 6.56 -0.77 3.05
CA TYR A 100 8.00 -0.79 3.23
C TYR A 100 8.51 -2.21 3.04
N ILE A 101 9.49 -2.39 2.14
CA ILE A 101 10.17 -3.66 1.91
C ILE A 101 11.68 -3.41 2.05
N ARG A 102 12.39 -4.17 2.91
CA ARG A 102 13.84 -4.04 3.12
C ARG A 102 14.27 -2.62 3.48
N GLY A 103 13.41 -1.89 4.19
CA GLY A 103 13.67 -0.49 4.56
C GLY A 103 13.42 0.54 3.47
N ILE A 104 12.86 0.14 2.34
CA ILE A 104 12.49 1.03 1.22
C ILE A 104 10.98 1.18 1.20
N GLY A 105 10.51 2.40 1.40
CA GLY A 105 9.08 2.72 1.44
C GLY A 105 8.80 4.21 1.30
N SER A 106 7.54 4.60 1.32
CA SER A 106 7.13 5.99 1.15
C SER A 106 5.88 6.33 1.92
N ARG A 107 5.97 7.26 2.85
CA ARG A 107 4.81 7.81 3.55
C ARG A 107 3.98 8.76 2.68
N MET A 108 4.64 9.62 1.89
CA MET A 108 3.99 10.66 1.08
C MET A 108 4.26 10.44 -0.40
N ASN A 109 3.41 11.03 -1.24
CA ASN A 109 3.53 11.07 -2.69
C ASN A 109 3.71 9.68 -3.34
N THR A 110 4.67 9.53 -4.25
CA THR A 110 4.86 8.31 -5.04
C THR A 110 5.25 7.10 -4.17
N PRO A 111 4.65 5.92 -4.38
CA PRO A 111 5.04 4.70 -3.68
C PRO A 111 6.44 4.23 -4.08
N ALA A 112 7.10 3.47 -3.20
CA ALA A 112 8.39 2.82 -3.47
C ALA A 112 8.24 1.32 -3.75
N VAL A 113 7.06 0.76 -3.50
CA VAL A 113 6.67 -0.63 -3.78
C VAL A 113 5.48 -0.59 -4.72
N GLY A 114 5.55 -1.31 -5.84
CA GLY A 114 4.49 -1.38 -6.83
C GLY A 114 3.35 -2.29 -6.40
N LEU A 115 2.14 -2.00 -6.90
CA LEU A 115 0.99 -2.89 -6.79
C LEU A 115 0.41 -3.16 -8.18
N TYR A 116 0.19 -4.44 -8.48
CA TYR A 116 -0.48 -4.91 -9.68
C TYR A 116 -1.66 -5.80 -9.31
N VAL A 117 -2.81 -5.57 -9.92
CA VAL A 117 -3.99 -6.43 -9.75
C VAL A 117 -4.39 -6.96 -11.13
N ASP A 118 -4.41 -8.27 -11.29
CA ASP A 118 -4.65 -8.96 -12.57
C ASP A 118 -3.82 -8.37 -13.73
N ASN A 119 -2.54 -8.10 -13.47
CA ASN A 119 -1.52 -7.51 -14.36
C ASN A 119 -1.68 -6.00 -14.64
N VAL A 120 -2.69 -5.34 -14.12
CA VAL A 120 -2.89 -3.88 -14.25
C VAL A 120 -2.14 -3.16 -13.12
N PRO A 121 -1.24 -2.20 -13.41
CA PRO A 121 -0.56 -1.43 -12.40
C PRO A 121 -1.49 -0.43 -11.70
N TYR A 122 -1.43 -0.38 -10.37
CA TYR A 122 -2.02 0.67 -9.56
C TYR A 122 -0.93 1.73 -9.28
N ILE A 123 -1.10 2.90 -9.85
CA ILE A 123 -0.01 3.91 -9.88
C ILE A 123 0.07 4.66 -8.54
N ASP A 124 -1.06 4.93 -7.90
CA ASP A 124 -1.13 5.72 -6.68
C ASP A 124 -1.45 4.85 -5.46
N LYS A 125 -0.78 5.13 -4.34
CA LYS A 125 -0.95 4.40 -3.09
C LYS A 125 -2.32 4.60 -2.42
N SER A 126 -3.05 5.68 -2.73
CA SER A 126 -4.43 5.88 -2.26
C SER A 126 -5.40 4.84 -2.84
N ALA A 127 -4.99 4.12 -3.90
CA ALA A 127 -5.72 2.99 -4.47
C ALA A 127 -5.30 1.62 -3.91
N TYR A 128 -4.29 1.53 -3.02
CA TYR A 128 -3.69 0.26 -2.60
C TYR A 128 -4.51 -0.51 -1.56
N ASP A 129 -5.27 0.16 -0.72
CA ASP A 129 -6.11 -0.47 0.31
C ASP A 129 -7.55 -0.61 -0.19
N PHE A 130 -7.90 -1.80 -0.69
CA PHE A 130 -9.23 -2.17 -1.19
C PHE A 130 -9.66 -3.51 -0.58
N SER A 131 -10.93 -3.89 -0.79
CA SER A 131 -11.45 -5.16 -0.26
C SER A 131 -10.82 -6.37 -0.95
N TYR A 132 -10.34 -7.33 -0.17
CA TYR A 132 -9.74 -8.59 -0.61
C TYR A 132 -10.76 -9.71 -0.74
N ALA A 133 -11.88 -9.45 -1.41
CA ALA A 133 -12.78 -10.51 -1.85
C ALA A 133 -12.21 -11.19 -3.09
N ASP A 134 -12.42 -12.51 -3.20
CA ASP A 134 -12.15 -13.25 -4.44
C ASP A 134 -10.67 -13.33 -4.88
N ILE A 135 -9.76 -13.40 -3.92
CA ILE A 135 -8.32 -13.54 -4.19
C ILE A 135 -7.96 -14.99 -4.50
N GLU A 136 -7.25 -15.19 -5.62
CA GLU A 136 -6.63 -16.47 -6.00
C GLU A 136 -5.20 -16.57 -5.45
N ARG A 137 -4.44 -15.45 -5.49
CA ARG A 137 -3.04 -15.48 -5.12
C ARG A 137 -2.51 -14.08 -4.85
N ILE A 138 -1.62 -13.98 -3.87
CA ILE A 138 -0.81 -12.77 -3.63
C ILE A 138 0.65 -13.16 -3.77
N ASP A 139 1.37 -12.49 -4.67
CA ASP A 139 2.82 -12.62 -4.80
C ASP A 139 3.50 -11.36 -4.28
N VAL A 140 4.49 -11.53 -3.44
CA VAL A 140 5.33 -10.44 -2.94
C VAL A 140 6.76 -10.66 -3.38
N LEU A 141 7.21 -9.85 -4.34
CA LEU A 141 8.58 -9.85 -4.86
C LEU A 141 9.37 -8.79 -4.10
N ARG A 142 10.45 -9.19 -3.44
CA ARG A 142 11.29 -8.30 -2.65
C ARG A 142 12.54 -7.91 -3.42
N GLY A 143 13.00 -6.68 -3.21
CA GLY A 143 14.07 -6.07 -4.01
C GLY A 143 13.59 -5.48 -5.33
N PRO A 144 14.43 -4.67 -6.01
CA PRO A 144 14.02 -3.92 -7.19
C PRO A 144 13.52 -4.78 -8.34
N GLN A 145 12.35 -4.43 -8.85
CA GLN A 145 11.75 -5.04 -10.04
C GLN A 145 11.71 -4.05 -11.23
N GLY A 146 12.59 -3.03 -11.21
CA GLY A 146 12.56 -1.90 -12.12
C GLY A 146 12.65 -2.28 -13.60
N THR A 147 13.41 -3.30 -13.98
CA THR A 147 13.62 -3.66 -15.38
C THR A 147 12.33 -4.11 -16.08
N LEU A 148 11.50 -4.95 -15.46
CA LEU A 148 10.25 -5.42 -16.07
C LEU A 148 9.03 -4.58 -15.69
N TYR A 149 9.03 -3.97 -14.51
CA TYR A 149 7.86 -3.28 -13.95
C TYR A 149 8.05 -1.76 -13.87
N GLY A 150 9.28 -1.26 -13.92
CA GLY A 150 9.61 0.17 -14.03
C GLY A 150 9.32 0.95 -12.76
N ARG A 151 8.51 1.97 -12.91
CA ARG A 151 8.16 2.96 -11.90
C ARG A 151 7.71 2.34 -10.58
N ASN A 152 8.16 2.95 -9.46
CA ASN A 152 7.67 2.64 -8.12
C ASN A 152 7.91 1.21 -7.64
N THR A 153 8.89 0.50 -8.20
CA THR A 153 9.22 -0.88 -7.82
C THR A 153 10.64 -1.00 -7.25
N MET A 154 11.11 0.07 -6.61
CA MET A 154 12.45 0.15 -6.02
C MET A 154 12.62 -0.78 -4.82
N GLY A 155 11.63 -0.85 -3.93
CA GLY A 155 11.62 -1.75 -2.77
C GLY A 155 11.14 -3.16 -3.12
N GLY A 156 10.27 -3.29 -4.12
CA GLY A 156 9.63 -4.54 -4.49
C GLY A 156 8.31 -4.34 -5.21
N LEU A 157 7.57 -5.43 -5.31
CA LEU A 157 6.31 -5.50 -6.03
C LEU A 157 5.34 -6.42 -5.31
N VAL A 158 4.10 -6.01 -5.16
CA VAL A 158 2.98 -6.86 -4.75
C VAL A 158 2.08 -7.10 -5.95
N ARG A 159 1.77 -8.37 -6.22
CA ARG A 159 0.82 -8.75 -7.28
C ARG A 159 -0.33 -9.52 -6.66
N ILE A 160 -1.53 -9.14 -7.02
CA ILE A 160 -2.76 -9.78 -6.59
C ILE A 160 -3.45 -10.33 -7.82
N TYR A 161 -3.75 -11.61 -7.78
CA TYR A 161 -4.54 -12.29 -8.80
C TYR A 161 -5.87 -12.70 -8.21
N THR A 162 -6.91 -12.48 -8.96
CA THR A 162 -8.27 -12.84 -8.55
C THR A 162 -8.68 -14.13 -9.24
N LYS A 163 -9.62 -14.85 -8.64
CA LYS A 163 -10.13 -16.12 -9.18
C LYS A 163 -10.62 -15.98 -10.63
N SER A 164 -10.16 -16.88 -11.48
CA SER A 164 -10.54 -16.88 -12.89
C SER A 164 -11.86 -17.65 -13.10
N PRO A 165 -12.84 -17.07 -13.80
CA PRO A 165 -14.06 -17.80 -14.13
C PRO A 165 -13.84 -18.97 -15.12
N LEU A 166 -12.65 -19.14 -15.68
CA LEU A 166 -12.30 -20.34 -16.45
C LEU A 166 -12.01 -21.55 -15.55
N ASN A 167 -11.54 -21.32 -14.31
CA ASN A 167 -11.10 -22.38 -13.40
C ASN A 167 -12.09 -22.60 -12.25
N HIS A 168 -13.01 -21.65 -12.04
CA HIS A 168 -13.98 -21.69 -10.96
C HIS A 168 -15.40 -21.62 -11.50
N HIS A 169 -16.32 -22.33 -10.85
CA HIS A 169 -17.75 -22.31 -11.14
C HIS A 169 -18.57 -22.34 -9.85
N GLY A 170 -19.82 -21.93 -9.97
CA GLY A 170 -20.73 -21.87 -8.84
C GLY A 170 -20.71 -20.52 -8.13
N THR A 171 -21.10 -20.53 -6.90
CA THR A 171 -21.24 -19.31 -6.10
C THR A 171 -20.50 -19.45 -4.78
N ASP A 172 -19.63 -18.50 -4.49
CA ASP A 172 -18.94 -18.38 -3.22
C ASP A 172 -19.65 -17.32 -2.37
N VAL A 173 -20.01 -17.68 -1.14
CA VAL A 173 -20.57 -16.78 -0.12
C VAL A 173 -19.64 -16.76 1.08
N HIS A 174 -19.33 -15.55 1.57
CA HIS A 174 -18.60 -15.36 2.81
C HIS A 174 -19.33 -14.36 3.69
N LEU A 175 -19.62 -14.76 4.93
CA LEU A 175 -20.20 -13.94 5.97
C LEU A 175 -19.26 -13.94 7.17
N SER A 176 -19.06 -12.79 7.77
CA SER A 176 -18.22 -12.62 8.96
C SER A 176 -18.90 -11.70 9.96
N ALA A 177 -18.80 -12.04 11.25
CA ALA A 177 -19.21 -11.21 12.35
C ALA A 177 -18.16 -11.24 13.46
N ALA A 178 -17.81 -10.08 14.02
CA ALA A 178 -16.80 -10.00 15.06
C ALA A 178 -17.11 -8.91 16.09
N THR A 179 -16.32 -8.90 17.17
CA THR A 179 -16.35 -7.85 18.19
C THR A 179 -16.19 -6.46 17.56
N TYR A 180 -16.58 -5.42 18.28
CA TYR A 180 -16.57 -4.02 17.81
C TYR A 180 -17.54 -3.76 16.64
N ASN A 181 -18.64 -4.49 16.60
CA ASN A 181 -19.67 -4.40 15.53
C ASN A 181 -19.06 -4.55 14.12
N ASN A 182 -18.13 -5.49 13.94
CA ASN A 182 -17.55 -5.76 12.64
C ASN A 182 -18.38 -6.81 11.90
N TYR A 183 -18.83 -6.47 10.70
CA TYR A 183 -19.57 -7.35 9.82
C TYR A 183 -19.00 -7.27 8.41
N ASN A 184 -18.85 -8.42 7.78
CA ASN A 184 -18.46 -8.50 6.36
C ASN A 184 -19.34 -9.51 5.66
N ALA A 185 -19.80 -9.18 4.46
CA ALA A 185 -20.53 -10.07 3.59
C ALA A 185 -20.00 -9.95 2.17
N SER A 186 -19.70 -11.06 1.53
CA SER A 186 -19.36 -11.08 0.11
C SER A 186 -19.99 -12.26 -0.59
N LEU A 187 -20.30 -12.07 -1.88
CA LEU A 187 -20.84 -13.07 -2.77
C LEU A 187 -20.18 -12.92 -4.14
N THR A 188 -19.70 -14.02 -4.71
CA THR A 188 -19.19 -14.05 -6.08
C THR A 188 -19.74 -15.26 -6.81
N HIS A 189 -20.30 -15.04 -8.00
CA HIS A 189 -20.80 -16.10 -8.88
C HIS A 189 -19.88 -16.23 -10.10
N TYR A 190 -19.55 -17.48 -10.44
CA TYR A 190 -18.70 -17.85 -11.59
C TYR A 190 -19.51 -18.72 -12.54
N GLN A 191 -19.51 -18.36 -13.82
CA GLN A 191 -20.30 -19.05 -14.84
C GLN A 191 -19.49 -19.27 -16.12
N HIS A 192 -19.46 -20.53 -16.56
CA HIS A 192 -19.10 -20.86 -17.93
C HIS A 192 -20.36 -20.78 -18.80
N ALA A 193 -20.51 -19.69 -19.54
CA ALA A 193 -21.69 -19.53 -20.42
C ALA A 193 -21.52 -20.33 -21.72
N SER A 194 -20.30 -20.63 -22.13
CA SER A 194 -19.94 -21.48 -23.26
C SER A 194 -18.47 -21.89 -23.22
N ASN A 195 -18.04 -22.79 -24.10
CA ASN A 195 -16.60 -23.14 -24.26
C ASN A 195 -15.71 -21.96 -24.65
N LYS A 196 -16.30 -20.82 -25.04
CA LYS A 196 -15.60 -19.62 -25.47
C LYS A 196 -15.79 -18.43 -24.55
N PHE A 197 -16.72 -18.50 -23.61
CA PHE A 197 -17.04 -17.35 -22.76
C PHE A 197 -17.34 -17.78 -21.32
N ALA A 198 -16.58 -17.21 -20.41
CA ALA A 198 -16.78 -17.35 -18.97
C ALA A 198 -16.80 -15.97 -18.30
N PHE A 199 -17.59 -15.82 -17.25
CA PHE A 199 -17.63 -14.58 -16.48
C PHE A 199 -17.80 -14.86 -14.98
N SER A 200 -17.39 -13.90 -14.18
CA SER A 200 -17.74 -13.82 -12.76
C SER A 200 -18.30 -12.44 -12.43
N THR A 201 -19.21 -12.42 -11.47
CA THR A 201 -19.74 -11.18 -10.91
C THR A 201 -19.84 -11.35 -9.40
N GLY A 202 -19.46 -10.34 -8.66
CA GLY A 202 -19.50 -10.39 -7.21
C GLY A 202 -19.67 -9.01 -6.60
N GLY A 203 -20.02 -9.02 -5.31
CA GLY A 203 -20.14 -7.82 -4.51
C GLY A 203 -19.79 -8.09 -3.06
N PHE A 204 -19.50 -7.03 -2.33
CA PHE A 204 -19.21 -7.11 -0.91
C PHE A 204 -19.78 -5.89 -0.17
N TYR A 205 -19.95 -6.08 1.14
CA TYR A 205 -20.23 -5.03 2.10
C TYR A 205 -19.39 -5.28 3.36
N GLU A 206 -18.80 -4.22 3.89
CA GLU A 206 -18.01 -4.21 5.11
C GLU A 206 -18.53 -3.11 6.03
N HIS A 207 -18.73 -3.44 7.30
CA HIS A 207 -19.04 -2.51 8.37
C HIS A 207 -18.11 -2.77 9.56
N ALA A 208 -17.50 -1.71 10.10
CA ALA A 208 -16.76 -1.74 11.36
C ALA A 208 -17.23 -0.59 12.25
N GLY A 209 -17.65 -0.90 13.49
CA GLY A 209 -18.15 0.10 14.43
C GLY A 209 -17.06 1.00 15.03
N GLY A 210 -15.79 0.68 14.80
CA GLY A 210 -14.63 1.41 15.32
C GLY A 210 -14.02 0.77 16.56
N PHE A 211 -12.73 0.98 16.75
CA PHE A 211 -11.92 0.43 17.84
C PHE A 211 -11.54 1.50 18.87
N PHE A 212 -11.36 2.75 18.43
CA PHE A 212 -10.76 3.82 19.20
C PHE A 212 -11.80 4.89 19.59
N ASP A 213 -11.83 5.21 20.86
CA ASP A 213 -12.67 6.29 21.39
C ASP A 213 -11.93 7.62 21.33
N ASN A 214 -12.64 8.70 21.02
CA ASN A 214 -12.18 10.06 21.28
C ASN A 214 -12.79 10.53 22.59
N ALA A 215 -11.93 10.87 23.55
CA ALA A 215 -12.35 11.25 24.89
C ALA A 215 -13.15 12.56 24.93
N LEU A 216 -12.90 13.50 24.01
CA LEU A 216 -13.60 14.77 23.91
C LEU A 216 -14.95 14.63 23.20
N LEU A 217 -14.98 13.94 22.07
CA LEU A 217 -16.19 13.72 21.27
C LEU A 217 -17.10 12.63 21.86
N ASN A 218 -16.58 11.83 22.80
CA ASN A 218 -17.28 10.72 23.46
C ASN A 218 -17.91 9.72 22.47
N LYS A 219 -17.17 9.36 21.42
CA LYS A 219 -17.60 8.40 20.39
C LYS A 219 -16.42 7.66 19.75
N LYS A 220 -16.72 6.54 19.07
CA LYS A 220 -15.79 5.85 18.20
C LYS A 220 -15.51 6.69 16.95
N ILE A 221 -14.24 6.84 16.58
CA ILE A 221 -13.80 7.75 15.51
C ILE A 221 -13.27 7.05 14.26
N ASP A 222 -13.05 5.75 14.31
CA ASP A 222 -12.49 4.95 13.23
C ASP A 222 -13.50 3.94 12.64
N ARG A 223 -14.79 4.29 12.63
CA ARG A 223 -15.82 3.48 11.95
C ARG A 223 -15.52 3.34 10.46
N VAL A 224 -15.96 2.24 9.85
CA VAL A 224 -15.86 2.00 8.40
C VAL A 224 -17.18 1.47 7.87
N ASP A 225 -17.64 2.03 6.76
CA ASP A 225 -18.69 1.50 5.90
C ASP A 225 -18.15 1.45 4.48
N ALA A 226 -18.05 0.25 3.90
CA ALA A 226 -17.56 0.09 2.55
C ALA A 226 -18.39 -0.94 1.78
N GLY A 227 -18.48 -0.76 0.48
CA GLY A 227 -19.14 -1.72 -0.38
C GLY A 227 -18.72 -1.54 -1.81
N GLY A 228 -18.84 -2.61 -2.58
CA GLY A 228 -18.40 -2.59 -3.95
C GLY A 228 -18.81 -3.81 -4.73
N GLY A 229 -18.41 -3.82 -5.99
CA GLY A 229 -18.69 -4.93 -6.88
C GLY A 229 -17.61 -5.10 -7.94
N ARG A 230 -17.59 -6.29 -8.50
CA ARG A 230 -16.62 -6.71 -9.49
C ARG A 230 -17.28 -7.53 -10.59
N ILE A 231 -16.78 -7.35 -11.81
CA ILE A 231 -17.09 -8.18 -12.97
C ILE A 231 -15.77 -8.58 -13.63
N ARG A 232 -15.62 -9.86 -13.95
CA ARG A 232 -14.56 -10.36 -14.83
C ARG A 232 -15.19 -11.16 -15.95
N ALA A 233 -14.77 -10.91 -17.19
CA ALA A 233 -15.25 -11.59 -18.37
C ALA A 233 -14.07 -12.06 -19.23
N ILE A 234 -14.06 -13.35 -19.57
CA ILE A 234 -13.03 -13.95 -20.41
C ILE A 234 -13.68 -14.49 -21.68
N TYR A 235 -13.16 -14.06 -22.83
CA TYR A 235 -13.60 -14.49 -24.15
C TYR A 235 -12.46 -15.11 -24.94
N LEU A 236 -12.69 -16.34 -25.42
CA LEU A 236 -11.76 -17.17 -26.17
C LEU A 236 -12.33 -17.41 -27.58
N PRO A 237 -12.22 -16.43 -28.52
CA PRO A 237 -12.74 -16.59 -29.89
C PRO A 237 -12.06 -17.76 -30.61
N TYR A 238 -10.76 -17.93 -30.35
CA TYR A 238 -9.90 -19.00 -30.85
C TYR A 238 -9.07 -19.57 -29.69
N SER A 239 -8.48 -20.74 -29.88
CA SER A 239 -7.65 -21.41 -28.85
C SER A 239 -6.38 -20.64 -28.46
N ASP A 240 -5.91 -19.78 -29.35
CA ASP A 240 -4.69 -18.98 -29.23
C ASP A 240 -4.95 -17.51 -28.90
N LEU A 241 -6.21 -17.08 -28.81
CA LEU A 241 -6.57 -15.67 -28.55
C LEU A 241 -7.52 -15.56 -27.37
N LYS A 242 -7.09 -14.82 -26.35
CA LYS A 242 -7.84 -14.56 -25.11
C LYS A 242 -8.02 -13.07 -24.88
N PHE A 243 -9.24 -12.67 -24.54
CA PHE A 243 -9.60 -11.37 -23.99
C PHE A 243 -10.02 -11.57 -22.55
N ASP A 244 -9.41 -10.84 -21.61
CA ASP A 244 -9.71 -10.90 -20.18
C ASP A 244 -9.99 -9.49 -19.68
N LEU A 245 -11.26 -9.19 -19.44
CA LEU A 245 -11.76 -7.90 -18.97
C LEU A 245 -12.06 -7.98 -17.48
N ASN A 246 -11.53 -7.05 -16.71
CA ASN A 246 -11.79 -6.85 -15.30
C ASN A 246 -12.36 -5.46 -15.06
N LEU A 247 -13.44 -5.38 -14.29
CA LEU A 247 -14.03 -4.13 -13.82
C LEU A 247 -14.27 -4.25 -12.32
N ASN A 248 -13.85 -3.28 -11.53
CA ASN A 248 -14.21 -3.20 -10.13
C ASN A 248 -14.53 -1.76 -9.70
N TYR A 249 -15.42 -1.65 -8.72
CA TYR A 249 -15.75 -0.40 -8.07
C TYR A 249 -15.91 -0.62 -6.57
N GLU A 250 -15.31 0.26 -5.78
CA GLU A 250 -15.46 0.31 -4.33
C GLU A 250 -15.80 1.73 -3.89
N TYR A 251 -16.78 1.86 -3.00
CA TYR A 251 -17.03 3.06 -2.23
C TYR A 251 -16.76 2.79 -0.75
N SER A 252 -16.06 3.70 -0.08
CA SER A 252 -15.75 3.62 1.34
C SER A 252 -16.02 4.96 2.02
N ASP A 253 -16.74 4.94 3.14
CA ASP A 253 -16.93 6.05 4.08
C ASP A 253 -16.38 5.59 5.43
N GLN A 254 -15.34 6.26 5.93
CA GLN A 254 -14.72 5.92 7.19
C GLN A 254 -14.47 7.15 8.05
N GLY A 255 -14.54 6.99 9.35
CA GLY A 255 -13.84 7.84 10.29
C GLY A 255 -12.34 7.64 10.10
N GLY A 256 -11.52 8.24 10.92
CA GLY A 256 -10.09 8.01 10.77
C GLY A 256 -9.26 8.89 11.67
N TYR A 257 -7.94 8.73 11.45
CA TYR A 257 -6.94 9.56 12.11
C TYR A 257 -7.06 9.53 13.63
N ALA A 258 -7.24 8.31 14.20
CA ALA A 258 -7.35 8.09 15.64
C ALA A 258 -5.98 8.31 16.32
N TYR A 259 -5.43 9.52 16.14
CA TYR A 259 -4.13 9.90 16.67
C TYR A 259 -4.32 10.44 18.09
N GLY A 260 -3.68 9.76 19.03
CA GLY A 260 -3.58 10.21 20.40
C GLY A 260 -2.16 10.68 20.73
N PRO A 261 -1.96 11.49 21.78
CA PRO A 261 -0.64 11.84 22.27
C PRO A 261 0.20 10.58 22.51
N PHE A 262 1.49 10.66 22.26
CA PHE A 262 2.40 9.54 22.50
C PHE A 262 3.14 9.72 23.82
N GLY A 263 2.96 8.77 24.74
CA GLY A 263 3.70 8.74 25.99
C GLY A 263 5.14 8.30 25.77
N LYS A 264 6.10 9.22 25.73
CA LYS A 264 7.53 8.90 25.51
C LYS A 264 8.06 7.88 26.53
N GLU A 265 7.62 7.94 27.79
CA GLU A 265 8.02 7.00 28.84
C GLU A 265 7.35 5.63 28.70
N SER A 266 6.06 5.59 28.42
CA SER A 266 5.29 4.36 28.26
C SER A 266 5.57 3.65 26.91
N GLY A 267 5.99 4.42 25.88
CA GLY A 267 6.14 3.93 24.52
C GLY A 267 4.80 3.54 23.86
N ALA A 268 3.69 4.06 24.36
CA ALA A 268 2.34 3.69 23.91
C ALA A 268 1.47 4.94 23.60
N PRO A 269 0.56 4.83 22.63
CA PRO A 269 -0.43 5.86 22.34
C PRO A 269 -1.40 6.05 23.52
N ILE A 270 -1.76 7.32 23.78
CA ILE A 270 -2.81 7.71 24.72
C ILE A 270 -4.12 7.87 23.92
N VAL A 271 -5.25 7.83 24.62
CA VAL A 271 -6.57 7.99 23.98
C VAL A 271 -6.65 9.34 23.24
N PRO A 272 -7.10 9.36 21.97
CA PRO A 272 -7.35 10.58 21.21
C PRO A 272 -8.32 11.53 21.94
N ALA A 273 -8.06 12.85 21.86
CA ALA A 273 -8.89 13.88 22.50
C ALA A 273 -8.85 15.19 21.69
N TYR A 274 -9.31 15.15 20.46
CA TYR A 274 -9.40 16.29 19.55
C TYR A 274 -10.87 16.71 19.36
N ASN A 275 -11.09 17.98 18.96
CA ASN A 275 -12.40 18.61 18.97
C ASN A 275 -13.18 18.47 17.67
N ASP A 276 -12.52 18.31 16.52
CA ASP A 276 -13.16 18.19 15.22
C ASP A 276 -13.22 16.75 14.72
N GLU A 277 -14.32 16.39 14.08
CA GLU A 277 -14.51 15.06 13.53
C GLU A 277 -13.71 14.85 12.26
N SER A 278 -12.82 13.88 12.26
CA SER A 278 -12.01 13.51 11.11
C SER A 278 -12.60 12.31 10.34
N GLY A 279 -12.39 12.26 9.03
CA GLY A 279 -12.91 11.18 8.20
C GLY A 279 -12.30 11.13 6.81
N TYR A 280 -12.57 10.02 6.11
CA TYR A 280 -12.12 9.81 4.75
C TYR A 280 -13.17 9.06 3.92
N ARG A 281 -13.49 9.59 2.75
CA ARG A 281 -14.42 8.99 1.79
C ARG A 281 -13.73 8.77 0.47
N ARG A 282 -13.97 7.63 -0.17
CA ARG A 282 -13.34 7.31 -1.43
C ARG A 282 -14.26 6.49 -2.33
N GLY A 283 -14.39 6.93 -3.60
CA GLY A 283 -14.84 6.11 -4.71
C GLY A 283 -13.65 5.70 -5.56
N LEU A 284 -13.43 4.40 -5.76
CA LEU A 284 -12.33 3.84 -6.55
C LEU A 284 -12.89 2.91 -7.62
N MET A 285 -12.65 3.23 -8.89
CA MET A 285 -12.98 2.40 -10.03
C MET A 285 -11.70 1.97 -10.75
N ASN A 286 -11.60 0.69 -11.08
CA ASN A 286 -10.51 0.15 -11.89
C ASN A 286 -11.10 -0.71 -13.01
N ALA A 287 -10.51 -0.57 -14.21
CA ALA A 287 -10.81 -1.40 -15.36
C ALA A 287 -9.49 -1.89 -15.98
N GLY A 288 -9.47 -3.15 -16.37
CA GLY A 288 -8.33 -3.77 -17.03
C GLY A 288 -8.78 -4.64 -18.19
N LEU A 289 -8.12 -4.49 -19.33
CA LEU A 289 -8.29 -5.38 -20.48
C LEU A 289 -6.94 -5.98 -20.84
N ASN A 290 -6.83 -7.29 -20.72
CA ASN A 290 -5.66 -8.05 -21.18
C ASN A 290 -6.04 -8.85 -22.44
N ILE A 291 -5.32 -8.60 -23.53
CA ILE A 291 -5.45 -9.35 -24.78
C ILE A 291 -4.18 -10.19 -24.93
N GLU A 292 -4.32 -11.49 -24.97
CA GLU A 292 -3.22 -12.43 -25.12
C GLU A 292 -3.39 -13.23 -26.42
N TYR A 293 -2.36 -13.20 -27.24
CA TYR A 293 -2.22 -14.09 -28.40
C TYR A 293 -1.05 -15.06 -28.18
N SER A 294 -1.37 -16.33 -28.10
CA SER A 294 -0.43 -17.43 -27.81
C SER A 294 -0.06 -18.21 -29.08
N GLY A 295 0.77 -17.60 -29.95
CA GLY A 295 1.30 -18.26 -31.15
C GLY A 295 2.29 -19.39 -30.84
N THR A 296 2.71 -20.13 -31.87
CA THR A 296 3.59 -21.30 -31.73
C THR A 296 4.95 -20.93 -31.13
N ASN A 297 5.57 -19.84 -31.59
CA ASN A 297 6.91 -19.41 -31.18
C ASN A 297 6.94 -18.10 -30.42
N LEU A 298 5.85 -17.37 -30.42
CA LEU A 298 5.73 -16.02 -29.87
C LEU A 298 4.42 -15.86 -29.09
N ILE A 299 4.50 -15.23 -27.94
CA ILE A 299 3.34 -14.77 -27.17
C ILE A 299 3.32 -13.24 -27.26
N PHE A 300 2.15 -12.71 -27.56
CA PHE A 300 1.87 -11.28 -27.55
C PHE A 300 0.86 -10.97 -26.47
N ASN A 301 1.09 -9.90 -25.69
CA ASN A 301 0.10 -9.38 -24.75
C ASN A 301 -0.04 -7.87 -24.93
N SER A 302 -1.27 -7.41 -24.82
CA SER A 302 -1.63 -6.00 -24.71
C SER A 302 -2.47 -5.79 -23.46
N ILE A 303 -1.98 -4.96 -22.54
CA ILE A 303 -2.62 -4.71 -21.24
C ILE A 303 -2.98 -3.24 -21.18
N THR A 304 -4.28 -2.96 -21.13
CA THR A 304 -4.83 -1.61 -20.96
C THR A 304 -5.41 -1.49 -19.56
N GLY A 305 -5.04 -0.47 -18.82
CA GLY A 305 -5.57 -0.17 -17.49
C GLY A 305 -6.19 1.21 -17.44
N LEU A 306 -7.36 1.33 -16.81
CA LEU A 306 -8.03 2.59 -16.48
C LEU A 306 -8.30 2.62 -14.97
N GLN A 307 -7.95 3.72 -14.30
CA GLN A 307 -8.25 3.93 -12.90
C GLN A 307 -8.87 5.31 -12.71
N HIS A 308 -9.96 5.37 -11.95
CA HIS A 308 -10.58 6.60 -11.50
C HIS A 308 -10.72 6.57 -9.99
N LEU A 309 -10.18 7.59 -9.33
CA LEU A 309 -10.29 7.80 -7.90
C LEU A 309 -10.88 9.18 -7.64
N ASN A 310 -11.84 9.23 -6.73
CA ASN A 310 -12.41 10.47 -6.21
C ASN A 310 -12.52 10.33 -4.70
N ASP A 311 -11.81 11.17 -3.96
CA ASP A 311 -11.80 11.09 -2.52
C ASP A 311 -11.99 12.46 -1.84
N ARG A 312 -12.29 12.38 -0.55
CA ARG A 312 -12.33 13.51 0.37
C ARG A 312 -11.77 13.09 1.73
N MET A 313 -10.86 13.87 2.23
CA MET A 313 -10.34 13.84 3.59
C MET A 313 -10.84 15.06 4.34
N ASP A 314 -11.38 14.84 5.53
CA ASP A 314 -11.69 15.85 6.53
C ASP A 314 -10.79 15.53 7.76
N MET A 315 -10.00 16.49 8.27
CA MET A 315 -9.01 16.20 9.31
C MET A 315 -8.84 17.38 10.28
N ASP A 316 -8.92 17.08 11.56
CA ASP A 316 -8.40 17.93 12.62
C ASP A 316 -6.86 17.93 12.50
N GLU A 317 -6.27 19.06 12.16
CA GLU A 317 -4.83 19.15 11.86
C GLU A 317 -3.96 19.35 13.11
N ASP A 318 -4.52 19.76 14.23
CA ASP A 318 -3.76 19.90 15.47
C ASP A 318 -3.91 18.72 16.45
N PHE A 319 -4.88 17.82 16.19
CA PHE A 319 -5.18 16.62 16.99
C PHE A 319 -5.32 16.89 18.49
N SER A 320 -5.84 18.07 18.86
CA SER A 320 -5.95 18.51 20.24
C SER A 320 -7.35 19.03 20.58
N SER A 321 -7.52 19.55 21.77
CA SER A 321 -8.78 20.22 22.20
C SER A 321 -8.82 21.70 21.82
N GLU A 322 -7.75 22.25 21.24
CA GLU A 322 -7.68 23.63 20.75
C GLU A 322 -8.50 23.74 19.44
N ASP A 323 -9.16 24.85 19.22
CA ASP A 323 -9.89 25.13 17.99
C ASP A 323 -8.99 25.89 17.01
N ALA A 324 -7.89 25.20 16.56
CA ALA A 324 -6.82 25.85 15.82
C ALA A 324 -6.90 25.62 14.31
N TYR A 325 -6.86 24.37 13.85
CA TYR A 325 -6.71 24.06 12.43
C TYR A 325 -7.58 22.89 11.99
N PHE A 326 -8.27 23.07 10.87
CA PHE A 326 -9.03 22.00 10.23
C PHE A 326 -8.75 21.95 8.73
N ALA A 327 -8.49 20.78 8.17
CA ALA A 327 -8.20 20.62 6.76
C ALA A 327 -9.28 19.81 6.03
N ILE A 328 -9.61 20.26 4.83
CA ILE A 328 -10.42 19.50 3.85
C ILE A 328 -9.58 19.33 2.59
N GLN A 329 -9.39 18.08 2.18
CA GLN A 329 -8.72 17.76 0.92
C GLN A 329 -9.66 16.96 0.01
N HIS A 330 -9.77 17.37 -1.24
CA HIS A 330 -10.42 16.60 -2.29
C HIS A 330 -9.41 16.22 -3.36
N GLN A 331 -9.42 14.97 -3.78
CA GLN A 331 -8.61 14.50 -4.90
C GLN A 331 -9.47 13.84 -5.96
N LYS A 332 -9.19 14.16 -7.22
CA LYS A 332 -9.70 13.45 -8.39
C LYS A 332 -8.54 13.02 -9.23
N GLN A 333 -8.45 11.72 -9.46
CA GLN A 333 -7.38 11.13 -10.26
C GLN A 333 -7.95 10.29 -11.38
N ASN A 334 -7.40 10.48 -12.58
CA ASN A 334 -7.63 9.61 -13.73
C ASN A 334 -6.28 9.08 -14.20
N THR A 335 -6.18 7.78 -14.39
CA THR A 335 -4.96 7.13 -14.87
C THR A 335 -5.30 6.20 -16.03
N LEU A 336 -4.56 6.32 -17.12
CA LEU A 336 -4.55 5.41 -18.25
C LEU A 336 -3.17 4.77 -18.33
N THR A 337 -3.11 3.45 -18.46
CA THR A 337 -1.88 2.70 -18.69
C THR A 337 -2.04 1.79 -19.89
N GLN A 338 -0.97 1.66 -20.68
CA GLN A 338 -0.89 0.72 -21.80
C GLN A 338 0.44 0.02 -21.77
N GLU A 339 0.41 -1.29 -21.81
CA GLU A 339 1.61 -2.12 -21.97
C GLU A 339 1.44 -3.07 -23.16
N ILE A 340 2.46 -3.17 -23.98
CA ILE A 340 2.54 -4.11 -25.09
C ILE A 340 3.81 -4.92 -24.87
N LEU A 341 3.71 -6.23 -24.87
CA LEU A 341 4.86 -7.10 -24.68
C LEU A 341 4.84 -8.31 -25.62
N PHE A 342 6.03 -8.72 -26.00
CA PHE A 342 6.31 -9.92 -26.78
C PHE A 342 7.26 -10.81 -26.00
N LYS A 343 7.01 -12.12 -25.99
CA LYS A 343 7.96 -13.10 -25.45
C LYS A 343 8.01 -14.34 -26.33
N ASN A 344 9.19 -14.93 -26.44
CA ASN A 344 9.36 -16.16 -27.18
C ASN A 344 9.09 -17.41 -26.32
N ARG A 345 9.04 -18.57 -26.98
CA ARG A 345 8.87 -19.89 -26.35
C ARG A 345 10.11 -20.78 -26.55
N ASN A 346 11.32 -20.23 -26.49
CA ASN A 346 12.55 -20.98 -26.67
C ASN A 346 13.21 -21.21 -25.31
N ASN A 347 13.40 -22.46 -24.91
CA ASN A 347 13.94 -22.82 -23.61
C ASN A 347 15.45 -22.51 -23.43
N ARG A 348 16.21 -22.36 -24.51
CA ARG A 348 17.65 -22.09 -24.44
C ARG A 348 17.97 -20.60 -24.40
N TRP A 349 17.15 -19.80 -25.08
CA TRP A 349 17.22 -18.35 -25.09
C TRP A 349 15.81 -17.80 -25.01
N GLU A 350 15.42 -17.49 -23.78
CA GLU A 350 14.14 -16.85 -23.50
C GLU A 350 14.33 -15.34 -23.54
N TRP A 351 13.40 -14.64 -24.15
CA TRP A 351 13.42 -13.19 -24.10
C TRP A 351 12.02 -12.60 -23.97
N ILE A 352 11.96 -11.43 -23.35
CA ILE A 352 10.78 -10.58 -23.28
C ILE A 352 11.18 -9.17 -23.69
N THR A 353 10.39 -8.56 -24.56
CA THR A 353 10.54 -7.17 -24.98
C THR A 353 9.19 -6.48 -24.87
N GLY A 354 9.17 -5.28 -24.32
CA GLY A 354 7.90 -4.55 -24.21
C GLY A 354 8.08 -3.04 -24.21
N ALA A 355 6.95 -2.40 -24.45
CA ALA A 355 6.76 -0.95 -24.34
C ALA A 355 5.65 -0.67 -23.33
N PHE A 356 5.85 0.33 -22.48
CA PHE A 356 4.88 0.77 -21.51
C PHE A 356 4.68 2.28 -21.63
N GLY A 357 3.44 2.73 -21.48
CA GLY A 357 3.10 4.13 -21.41
C GLY A 357 2.01 4.38 -20.40
N PHE A 358 2.02 5.54 -19.77
CA PHE A 358 0.95 5.96 -18.87
C PHE A 358 0.71 7.47 -18.95
N TYR A 359 -0.50 7.85 -18.62
CA TYR A 359 -0.91 9.21 -18.35
C TYR A 359 -1.74 9.24 -17.07
N GLN A 360 -1.38 10.10 -16.14
CA GLN A 360 -2.08 10.31 -14.89
C GLN A 360 -2.37 11.79 -14.73
N GLN A 361 -3.60 12.14 -14.43
CA GLN A 361 -4.00 13.49 -14.03
C GLN A 361 -4.52 13.42 -12.61
N LEU A 362 -3.86 14.11 -11.70
CA LEU A 362 -4.27 14.29 -10.32
C LEU A 362 -4.61 15.75 -10.09
N ARG A 363 -5.86 16.03 -9.73
CA ARG A 363 -6.31 17.33 -9.26
C ARG A 363 -6.60 17.27 -7.77
N THR A 364 -5.96 18.13 -7.00
CA THR A 364 -6.13 18.24 -5.55
C THR A 364 -6.63 19.64 -5.20
N THR A 365 -7.73 19.72 -4.44
CA THR A 365 -8.13 20.94 -3.72
C THR A 365 -7.78 20.73 -2.26
N SER A 366 -7.15 21.70 -1.62
CA SER A 366 -6.75 21.66 -0.20
C SER A 366 -7.18 22.95 0.47
N ASP A 367 -8.13 22.86 1.39
CA ASP A 367 -8.67 23.97 2.17
C ASP A 367 -8.23 23.81 3.62
N ILE A 368 -7.49 24.78 4.15
CA ILE A 368 -7.06 24.82 5.54
C ILE A 368 -7.75 25.99 6.23
N PHE A 369 -8.54 25.67 7.23
CA PHE A 369 -9.23 26.63 8.09
C PHE A 369 -8.38 26.95 9.30
N PHE A 370 -7.92 28.18 9.41
CA PHE A 370 -7.36 28.76 10.61
C PHE A 370 -8.53 29.27 11.42
N LYS A 371 -8.76 28.68 12.58
CA LYS A 371 -9.81 29.04 13.51
C LYS A 371 -9.27 29.97 14.59
N GLU A 372 -10.05 30.28 15.62
CA GLU A 372 -9.73 31.31 16.62
C GLU A 372 -8.36 31.10 17.31
N ASP A 373 -8.07 29.88 17.76
CA ASP A 373 -6.78 29.55 18.40
C ASP A 373 -5.63 29.58 17.39
N GLY A 374 -5.86 29.18 16.13
CA GLY A 374 -4.88 29.27 15.05
C GLY A 374 -4.53 30.70 14.67
N ILE A 375 -5.51 31.61 14.60
CA ILE A 375 -5.29 33.04 14.41
C ILE A 375 -4.54 33.64 15.60
N THR A 376 -4.88 33.22 16.82
CA THR A 376 -4.20 33.66 18.04
C THR A 376 -2.72 33.21 18.03
N ALA A 377 -2.43 31.98 17.58
CA ALA A 377 -1.08 31.48 17.43
C ALA A 377 -0.30 32.28 16.39
N MET A 378 -0.91 32.56 15.22
CA MET A 378 -0.30 33.39 14.17
C MET A 378 -0.05 34.82 14.67
N GLN A 379 -0.95 35.42 15.46
CA GLN A 379 -0.75 36.75 16.04
C GLN A 379 0.45 36.78 16.99
N LYS A 380 0.66 35.70 17.80
CA LYS A 380 1.85 35.61 18.67
C LYS A 380 3.14 35.59 17.87
N MET A 381 3.19 34.89 16.72
CA MET A 381 4.34 34.86 15.84
C MET A 381 4.60 36.25 15.23
N ILE A 382 3.55 36.97 14.83
CA ILE A 382 3.66 38.35 14.36
C ILE A 382 4.18 39.27 15.49
N ASP A 383 3.61 39.17 16.70
CA ASP A 383 4.03 39.98 17.84
C ASP A 383 5.51 39.77 18.18
N HIS A 384 6.01 38.51 18.08
CA HIS A 384 7.44 38.21 18.27
C HIS A 384 8.34 38.89 17.20
N THR A 385 7.89 38.97 15.94
CA THR A 385 8.63 39.64 14.86
C THR A 385 8.78 41.14 15.15
N TYR A 386 7.89 41.74 15.92
CA TYR A 386 7.92 43.16 16.31
C TYR A 386 8.49 43.41 17.72
N GLU A 387 8.97 42.36 18.40
CA GLU A 387 9.51 42.47 19.77
C GLU A 387 10.70 43.46 19.82
N GLY A 388 10.73 44.31 20.84
CA GLY A 388 11.75 45.35 20.99
C GLY A 388 11.57 46.58 20.07
N THR A 389 10.53 46.62 19.23
CA THR A 389 10.21 47.77 18.37
C THR A 389 9.03 48.57 18.90
N THR A 390 8.85 49.80 18.37
CA THR A 390 7.65 50.63 18.65
C THR A 390 6.49 50.36 17.70
N SER A 391 6.69 49.50 16.71
CA SER A 391 5.71 49.08 15.72
C SER A 391 5.02 47.81 16.16
N SER A 392 3.79 47.58 15.74
CA SER A 392 3.08 46.32 15.87
C SER A 392 2.04 46.16 14.76
N ARG A 393 1.67 44.92 14.49
CA ARG A 393 0.64 44.59 13.48
C ARG A 393 -0.36 43.64 14.13
N LYS A 394 -1.66 43.94 13.98
CA LYS A 394 -2.74 43.15 14.53
C LYS A 394 -3.57 42.52 13.41
N ILE A 395 -3.87 41.25 13.55
CA ILE A 395 -4.88 40.56 12.77
C ILE A 395 -6.27 40.99 13.30
N MET A 396 -7.15 41.37 12.40
CA MET A 396 -8.49 41.86 12.70
C MET A 396 -9.57 40.82 12.47
N ASP A 397 -9.21 39.67 11.93
CA ASP A 397 -10.09 38.52 11.71
C ASP A 397 -9.87 37.46 12.79
N ASN A 398 -10.94 36.73 13.13
CA ASN A 398 -10.90 35.60 14.06
C ASN A 398 -10.82 34.23 13.34
N ALA A 399 -10.81 34.23 12.02
CA ALA A 399 -10.63 33.04 11.19
C ALA A 399 -10.05 33.41 9.81
N MET A 400 -9.37 32.47 9.16
CA MET A 400 -8.86 32.60 7.81
C MET A 400 -9.02 31.26 7.08
N LEU A 401 -9.41 31.33 5.81
CA LEU A 401 -9.35 30.19 4.89
C LEU A 401 -8.14 30.35 3.97
N LEU A 402 -7.32 29.30 3.91
CA LEU A 402 -6.29 29.12 2.90
C LEU A 402 -6.73 28.01 1.99
N SER A 403 -7.03 28.34 0.73
CA SER A 403 -7.46 27.40 -0.31
C SER A 403 -6.37 27.23 -1.35
N GLY A 404 -6.06 26.00 -1.71
CA GLY A 404 -5.10 25.65 -2.75
C GLY A 404 -5.70 24.70 -3.78
N LEU A 405 -5.50 25.02 -5.07
CA LEU A 405 -5.82 24.16 -6.20
C LEU A 405 -4.53 23.72 -6.88
N TYR A 406 -4.33 22.41 -6.99
CA TYR A 406 -3.15 21.81 -7.59
C TYR A 406 -3.57 20.84 -8.70
N ASP A 407 -3.07 21.05 -9.92
CA ASP A 407 -3.21 20.12 -11.03
C ASP A 407 -1.84 19.54 -11.40
N THR A 408 -1.71 18.22 -11.31
CA THR A 408 -0.44 17.51 -11.47
C THR A 408 -0.56 16.43 -12.54
N PRO A 409 -0.58 16.78 -13.84
CA PRO A 409 -0.47 15.81 -14.90
C PRO A 409 0.95 15.19 -14.93
N VAL A 410 0.99 13.87 -15.04
CA VAL A 410 2.22 13.08 -15.20
C VAL A 410 2.04 12.14 -16.37
N TRP A 411 3.02 12.07 -17.24
CA TRP A 411 3.06 11.03 -18.27
C TRP A 411 4.45 10.42 -18.36
N GLY A 412 4.50 9.18 -18.81
CA GLY A 412 5.76 8.51 -19.04
C GLY A 412 5.66 7.44 -20.10
N ALA A 413 6.81 7.13 -20.67
CA ALA A 413 6.99 6.07 -21.65
C ALA A 413 8.26 5.28 -21.36
N ALA A 414 8.21 3.98 -21.63
CA ALA A 414 9.35 3.09 -21.41
C ALA A 414 9.48 2.03 -22.49
N LEU A 415 10.74 1.63 -22.74
CA LEU A 415 11.08 0.46 -23.53
C LEU A 415 11.95 -0.47 -22.68
N TYR A 416 11.67 -1.77 -22.71
CA TYR A 416 12.44 -2.73 -21.96
C TYR A 416 12.68 -4.02 -22.73
N HIS A 417 13.81 -4.65 -22.40
CA HIS A 417 14.19 -5.97 -22.91
C HIS A 417 14.88 -6.77 -21.81
N GLN A 418 14.55 -8.05 -21.70
CA GLN A 418 15.27 -9.00 -20.86
C GLN A 418 15.50 -10.28 -21.65
N SER A 419 16.74 -10.78 -21.64
CA SER A 419 17.13 -12.08 -22.17
C SER A 419 17.57 -12.99 -21.04
N THR A 420 17.13 -14.23 -21.06
CA THR A 420 17.59 -15.32 -20.22
C THR A 420 18.26 -16.35 -21.11
N PHE A 421 19.55 -16.58 -20.88
CA PHE A 421 20.33 -17.58 -21.56
C PHE A 421 20.50 -18.78 -20.63
N ASN A 422 19.88 -19.89 -20.98
CA ASN A 422 19.95 -21.14 -20.22
C ASN A 422 21.10 -22.03 -20.73
N ASP A 423 21.67 -22.84 -19.84
CA ASP A 423 22.79 -23.76 -20.13
C ASP A 423 24.02 -23.06 -20.71
N ILE A 424 24.36 -21.86 -20.24
CA ILE A 424 25.59 -21.17 -20.62
C ILE A 424 26.79 -21.82 -19.93
N LEU A 425 27.89 -22.03 -20.60
CA LEU A 425 29.12 -22.60 -20.06
C LEU A 425 28.95 -23.98 -19.40
N LEU A 426 27.94 -24.18 -18.58
CA LEU A 426 27.60 -25.40 -17.84
C LEU A 426 26.10 -25.65 -17.96
N LYS A 427 25.70 -26.93 -17.95
CA LYS A 427 24.30 -27.34 -17.90
C LYS A 427 23.67 -26.78 -16.62
N ASN A 428 22.42 -26.29 -16.69
CA ASN A 428 21.65 -25.71 -15.61
C ASN A 428 22.19 -24.35 -15.08
N LEU A 429 23.18 -23.75 -15.74
CA LEU A 429 23.63 -22.39 -15.42
C LEU A 429 22.92 -21.40 -16.32
N SER A 430 22.19 -20.45 -15.75
CA SER A 430 21.42 -19.45 -16.47
C SER A 430 21.90 -18.04 -16.19
N LEU A 431 21.95 -17.20 -17.24
CA LEU A 431 22.29 -15.77 -17.15
C LEU A 431 21.10 -14.93 -17.63
N VAL A 432 20.63 -14.03 -16.77
CA VAL A 432 19.60 -13.04 -17.10
C VAL A 432 20.26 -11.68 -17.26
N ILE A 433 20.02 -11.03 -18.40
CA ILE A 433 20.42 -9.65 -18.68
C ILE A 433 19.17 -8.86 -19.05
N GLY A 434 18.90 -7.80 -18.33
CA GLY A 434 17.76 -6.95 -18.58
C GLY A 434 18.13 -5.46 -18.61
N LEU A 435 17.43 -4.70 -19.43
CA LEU A 435 17.59 -3.26 -19.57
C LEU A 435 16.23 -2.59 -19.79
N ARG A 436 16.00 -1.48 -19.12
CA ARG A 436 14.83 -0.64 -19.32
C ARG A 436 15.26 0.83 -19.39
N LEU A 437 14.65 1.54 -20.33
CA LEU A 437 14.74 2.98 -20.49
C LEU A 437 13.36 3.56 -20.19
N ASP A 438 13.29 4.43 -19.20
CA ASP A 438 12.07 5.20 -18.87
C ASP A 438 12.32 6.69 -19.12
N TYR A 439 11.27 7.39 -19.53
CA TYR A 439 11.19 8.83 -19.51
C TYR A 439 9.89 9.24 -18.84
N GLU A 440 9.98 10.14 -17.87
CA GLU A 440 8.82 10.70 -17.18
C GLU A 440 8.86 12.22 -17.25
N GLN A 441 7.67 12.83 -17.42
CA GLN A 441 7.48 14.28 -17.30
C GLN A 441 6.32 14.53 -16.33
N THR A 442 6.54 15.45 -15.41
CA THR A 442 5.54 15.91 -14.45
C THR A 442 5.44 17.43 -14.50
N THR A 443 4.21 17.91 -14.48
CA THR A 443 3.88 19.34 -14.40
C THR A 443 3.13 19.58 -13.12
N LEU A 444 3.30 20.74 -12.50
CA LEU A 444 2.46 21.25 -11.43
C LEU A 444 1.93 22.60 -11.84
N THR A 445 0.62 22.74 -11.94
CA THR A 445 -0.08 24.04 -11.95
C THR A 445 -0.68 24.26 -10.57
N TYR A 446 -0.48 25.41 -9.99
CA TYR A 446 -0.99 25.75 -8.65
C TYR A 446 -1.63 27.13 -8.64
N ASP A 447 -2.70 27.24 -7.84
CA ASP A 447 -3.42 28.47 -7.53
C ASP A 447 -3.81 28.44 -6.06
N ASN A 448 -3.27 29.38 -5.28
CA ASN A 448 -3.53 29.44 -3.84
C ASN A 448 -4.19 30.77 -3.51
N GLN A 449 -5.06 30.78 -2.52
CA GLN A 449 -5.79 31.95 -2.10
C GLN A 449 -5.94 31.99 -0.59
N ALA A 450 -5.56 33.10 0.01
CA ALA A 450 -5.82 33.43 1.39
C ALA A 450 -6.06 34.93 1.51
N SER A 451 -6.99 35.35 2.36
CA SER A 451 -7.26 36.77 2.62
C SER A 451 -7.34 37.01 4.11
N LEU A 452 -6.70 38.09 4.57
CA LEU A 452 -6.62 38.43 5.98
C LEU A 452 -6.65 39.95 6.15
N ARG A 453 -7.48 40.45 7.09
CA ARG A 453 -7.51 41.86 7.44
C ARG A 453 -6.50 42.15 8.56
N THR A 454 -5.63 43.12 8.31
CA THR A 454 -4.63 43.55 9.31
C THR A 454 -4.65 45.07 9.50
N GLN A 455 -4.13 45.52 10.64
CA GLN A 455 -3.90 46.93 10.95
C GLN A 455 -2.54 47.10 11.58
N SER A 456 -1.78 48.09 11.14
CA SER A 456 -0.46 48.43 11.71
C SER A 456 -0.56 49.58 12.72
N PHE A 457 0.28 49.53 13.75
CA PHE A 457 0.33 50.49 14.82
C PHE A 457 1.77 50.96 15.00
N PHE A 458 1.92 52.22 15.43
CA PHE A 458 3.17 52.83 15.91
C PHE A 458 2.95 53.49 17.26
N ASN A 459 3.71 53.13 18.28
CA ASN A 459 3.49 53.53 19.65
C ASN A 459 2.03 53.33 20.13
N GLY A 460 1.40 52.23 19.72
CA GLY A 460 0.00 51.91 20.07
C GLY A 460 -1.07 52.71 19.29
N THR A 461 -0.66 53.62 18.39
CA THR A 461 -1.61 54.40 17.57
C THR A 461 -1.72 53.75 16.18
N PRO A 462 -2.91 53.52 15.62
CA PRO A 462 -3.08 53.06 14.27
C PRO A 462 -2.45 54.00 13.25
N ILE A 463 -1.65 53.47 12.32
CA ILE A 463 -0.99 54.26 11.28
C ILE A 463 -1.60 54.04 9.89
N ASN A 464 -2.50 53.10 9.76
CA ASN A 464 -3.27 52.86 8.55
C ASN A 464 -4.70 52.43 8.92
N GLU A 465 -5.60 52.46 7.92
CA GLU A 465 -6.94 51.82 8.05
C GLU A 465 -6.79 50.30 8.03
N ILE A 466 -7.82 49.56 8.48
CA ILE A 466 -7.90 48.12 8.38
C ILE A 466 -7.84 47.75 6.88
N GLN A 467 -6.87 46.98 6.50
CA GLN A 467 -6.64 46.57 5.11
C GLN A 467 -6.86 45.07 4.97
N ALA A 468 -7.72 44.68 4.03
CA ALA A 468 -7.74 43.30 3.52
C ALA A 468 -6.54 43.10 2.59
N ARG A 469 -5.83 42.01 2.78
CA ARG A 469 -4.68 41.62 1.99
C ARG A 469 -4.87 40.23 1.49
N ASP A 470 -4.71 40.06 0.18
CA ASP A 470 -4.80 38.78 -0.48
C ASP A 470 -3.39 38.22 -0.67
N TYR A 471 -3.23 36.94 -0.28
CA TYR A 471 -2.00 36.18 -0.41
C TYR A 471 -2.32 34.96 -1.27
N GLY A 472 -1.77 34.90 -2.47
CA GLY A 472 -2.14 33.82 -3.39
C GLY A 472 -1.10 33.63 -4.48
N PRO A 473 -0.04 32.85 -4.24
CA PRO A 473 0.86 32.46 -5.31
C PRO A 473 0.17 31.51 -6.27
N ASP A 474 0.23 31.83 -7.55
CA ASP A 474 -0.16 31.00 -8.66
C ASP A 474 1.02 30.76 -9.61
N GLY A 475 0.99 29.71 -10.41
CA GLY A 475 2.05 29.43 -11.36
C GLY A 475 2.10 27.99 -11.86
N GLU A 476 3.17 27.72 -12.61
CA GLU A 476 3.44 26.41 -13.18
C GLU A 476 4.91 26.04 -13.03
N GLN A 477 5.18 24.77 -12.71
CA GLN A 477 6.52 24.19 -12.69
C GLN A 477 6.53 22.88 -13.48
N ASN A 478 7.58 22.64 -14.26
CA ASN A 478 7.76 21.45 -15.09
C ASN A 478 9.06 20.73 -14.73
N ASN A 479 9.03 19.41 -14.74
CA ASN A 479 10.22 18.59 -14.53
C ASN A 479 10.17 17.31 -15.35
N SER A 480 11.35 16.78 -15.74
CA SER A 480 11.44 15.55 -16.50
C SER A 480 12.70 14.75 -16.15
N TYR A 481 12.61 13.43 -16.27
CA TYR A 481 13.66 12.50 -15.87
C TYR A 481 13.85 11.39 -16.88
N PRO A 482 15.02 11.24 -17.53
CA PRO A 482 15.42 10.01 -18.21
C PRO A 482 16.00 9.03 -17.19
N LEU A 483 15.66 7.76 -17.31
CA LEU A 483 15.99 6.73 -16.34
C LEU A 483 16.50 5.46 -17.04
N LEU A 484 17.56 4.84 -16.49
CA LEU A 484 18.13 3.60 -16.99
C LEU A 484 18.16 2.56 -15.88
N LEU A 485 17.55 1.38 -16.12
CA LEU A 485 17.35 0.33 -15.13
C LEU A 485 17.91 -1.00 -15.62
N PRO A 486 19.22 -1.26 -15.43
CA PRO A 486 19.83 -2.54 -15.75
C PRO A 486 19.54 -3.58 -14.67
N LYS A 487 19.56 -4.86 -15.07
CA LYS A 487 19.51 -6.05 -14.20
C LYS A 487 20.44 -7.13 -14.74
N PHE A 488 21.16 -7.77 -13.83
CA PHE A 488 22.01 -8.94 -14.10
C PHE A 488 21.70 -9.99 -13.05
N THR A 489 21.50 -11.24 -13.48
CA THR A 489 21.31 -12.35 -12.57
C THR A 489 21.99 -13.59 -13.11
N LEU A 490 22.73 -14.28 -12.25
CA LEU A 490 23.32 -15.58 -12.53
C LEU A 490 22.68 -16.59 -11.59
N SER A 491 22.16 -17.71 -12.12
CA SER A 491 21.52 -18.74 -11.32
C SER A 491 21.97 -20.13 -11.75
N TYR A 492 22.10 -21.03 -10.77
CA TYR A 492 22.41 -22.42 -10.99
C TYR A 492 21.33 -23.30 -10.37
N SER A 493 20.69 -24.13 -11.19
CA SER A 493 19.62 -25.05 -10.77
C SER A 493 20.19 -26.46 -10.58
N PHE A 494 20.14 -26.99 -9.36
CA PHE A 494 20.54 -28.38 -9.09
C PHE A 494 19.53 -29.38 -9.67
N ASN A 495 18.24 -28.99 -9.62
CA ASN A 495 17.10 -29.66 -10.23
C ASN A 495 15.98 -28.63 -10.45
N GLN A 496 14.77 -29.06 -10.79
CA GLN A 496 13.64 -28.16 -11.06
C GLN A 496 13.22 -27.30 -9.84
N GLU A 497 13.45 -27.77 -8.62
CA GLU A 497 12.97 -27.12 -7.37
C GLU A 497 14.08 -26.45 -6.56
N ASN A 498 15.33 -26.81 -6.81
CA ASN A 498 16.46 -26.36 -6.02
C ASN A 498 17.41 -25.51 -6.87
N ASN A 499 17.56 -24.26 -6.49
CA ASN A 499 18.46 -23.33 -7.16
C ASN A 499 19.18 -22.40 -6.18
N VAL A 500 20.27 -21.83 -6.65
CA VAL A 500 20.99 -20.73 -6.02
C VAL A 500 21.19 -19.61 -7.04
N TYR A 501 21.21 -18.38 -6.60
CA TYR A 501 21.37 -17.24 -7.48
C TYR A 501 22.13 -16.09 -6.85
N VAL A 502 22.69 -15.24 -7.72
CA VAL A 502 23.20 -13.92 -7.40
C VAL A 502 22.64 -12.92 -8.40
N SER A 503 22.25 -11.75 -7.92
CA SER A 503 21.67 -10.72 -8.77
C SER A 503 22.16 -9.32 -8.41
N ALA A 504 22.19 -8.43 -9.40
CA ALA A 504 22.39 -7.00 -9.24
C ALA A 504 21.37 -6.28 -10.10
N GLY A 505 20.63 -5.31 -9.52
CA GLY A 505 19.61 -4.58 -10.23
C GLY A 505 19.43 -3.17 -9.70
N ARG A 506 19.02 -2.27 -10.60
CA ARG A 506 18.71 -0.88 -10.29
C ARG A 506 17.22 -0.67 -10.18
N GLY A 507 16.81 0.07 -9.16
CA GLY A 507 15.43 0.53 -8.96
C GLY A 507 15.37 2.05 -8.84
N TYR A 508 14.18 2.61 -9.01
CA TYR A 508 13.94 4.02 -8.76
C TYR A 508 12.54 4.26 -8.21
N ARG A 509 12.39 5.41 -7.57
CA ARG A 509 11.13 6.03 -7.21
C ARG A 509 11.09 7.42 -7.81
N SER A 510 9.95 7.79 -8.43
CA SER A 510 9.80 9.06 -9.12
C SER A 510 9.97 10.25 -8.20
N GLY A 511 10.43 11.35 -8.76
CA GLY A 511 10.35 12.68 -8.16
C GLY A 511 8.92 13.21 -8.17
N GLY A 512 8.74 14.45 -7.71
CA GLY A 512 7.43 15.09 -7.67
C GLY A 512 7.51 16.49 -7.07
N TYR A 513 6.37 17.00 -6.59
CA TYR A 513 6.22 18.34 -6.03
C TYR A 513 5.71 18.33 -4.60
N ASN A 514 6.17 19.28 -3.79
CA ASN A 514 5.79 19.48 -2.39
C ASN A 514 4.60 20.44 -2.28
N THR A 515 3.44 20.07 -2.76
CA THR A 515 2.23 20.93 -2.71
C THR A 515 1.77 21.23 -1.28
N GLN A 516 2.13 20.40 -0.30
CA GLN A 516 1.84 20.64 1.11
C GLN A 516 2.74 21.68 1.78
N LEU A 517 3.68 22.30 1.06
CA LEU A 517 4.47 23.44 1.55
C LEU A 517 3.77 24.78 1.36
N PHE A 518 2.79 24.91 0.50
CA PHE A 518 2.15 26.20 0.25
C PHE A 518 1.53 26.87 1.47
N PRO A 519 0.87 26.14 2.40
CA PRO A 519 0.38 26.73 3.66
C PRO A 519 1.49 27.41 4.47
N ASP A 520 2.65 26.75 4.56
CA ASP A 520 3.81 27.25 5.28
C ASP A 520 4.39 28.50 4.62
N LEU A 521 4.56 28.48 3.28
CA LEU A 521 5.05 29.63 2.51
C LEU A 521 4.12 30.86 2.66
N ILE A 522 2.82 30.66 2.61
CA ILE A 522 1.84 31.74 2.75
C ILE A 522 1.84 32.29 4.17
N GLN A 523 1.87 31.42 5.17
CA GLN A 523 1.95 31.82 6.58
C GLN A 523 3.21 32.62 6.86
N ASP A 524 4.38 32.21 6.35
CA ASP A 524 5.64 32.92 6.49
C ASP A 524 5.54 34.35 5.92
N VAL A 525 4.93 34.51 4.74
CA VAL A 525 4.71 35.84 4.14
C VAL A 525 3.77 36.69 5.00
N ILE A 526 2.71 36.11 5.54
CA ILE A 526 1.78 36.81 6.45
C ILE A 526 2.51 37.29 7.70
N ILE A 527 3.41 36.48 8.26
CA ILE A 527 4.14 36.83 9.49
C ILE A 527 5.24 37.87 9.24
N GLN A 528 6.06 37.67 8.23
CA GLN A 528 7.30 38.41 8.06
C GLN A 528 7.16 39.75 7.33
N ARG A 529 6.14 39.95 6.49
CA ARG A 529 6.06 41.11 5.58
C ARG A 529 4.78 41.92 5.72
N PRO A 530 4.87 43.25 5.94
CA PRO A 530 3.68 44.10 6.05
C PRO A 530 3.01 44.39 4.71
N ASP A 531 3.69 44.23 3.56
CA ASP A 531 3.16 44.51 2.23
C ASP A 531 3.02 43.23 1.39
N PRO A 532 1.92 43.09 0.64
CA PRO A 532 1.76 41.94 -0.27
C PRO A 532 2.80 42.06 -1.40
N ILE A 533 3.97 41.48 -1.19
CA ILE A 533 4.92 41.22 -2.24
C ILE A 533 4.53 39.90 -2.87
N LEU A 534 4.68 39.76 -4.18
CA LEU A 534 4.57 38.48 -4.87
C LEU A 534 5.30 37.42 -4.07
N VAL A 535 4.56 36.38 -3.63
CA VAL A 535 5.15 35.24 -2.95
C VAL A 535 6.02 34.51 -3.98
N GLU A 536 7.34 34.73 -3.91
CA GLU A 536 8.26 33.95 -4.72
C GLU A 536 8.19 32.49 -4.26
N VAL A 537 7.62 31.63 -5.09
CA VAL A 537 7.59 30.20 -4.83
C VAL A 537 8.95 29.60 -5.27
N PRO A 538 9.75 29.09 -4.34
CA PRO A 538 11.00 28.43 -4.70
C PRO A 538 10.73 27.19 -5.52
N GLN A 539 11.77 26.54 -6.04
CA GLN A 539 11.61 25.22 -6.64
C GLN A 539 11.18 24.21 -5.58
N ILE A 540 9.92 23.81 -5.63
CA ILE A 540 9.30 22.88 -4.66
C ILE A 540 9.34 21.43 -5.13
N HIS A 541 10.09 21.14 -6.21
CA HIS A 541 10.25 19.77 -6.68
C HIS A 541 11.32 19.01 -5.89
N TYR A 542 11.13 17.71 -5.73
CA TYR A 542 12.13 16.79 -5.24
C TYR A 542 12.54 15.82 -6.36
N LYS A 543 13.81 15.40 -6.35
CA LYS A 543 14.41 14.55 -7.39
C LYS A 543 14.02 13.09 -7.21
N PRO A 544 14.10 12.26 -8.28
CA PRO A 544 13.98 10.82 -8.16
C PRO A 544 15.01 10.23 -7.19
N GLU A 545 14.61 9.20 -6.48
CA GLU A 545 15.45 8.37 -5.64
C GLU A 545 15.87 7.13 -6.40
N TYR A 546 17.11 6.67 -6.24
CA TYR A 546 17.68 5.52 -6.94
C TYR A 546 18.23 4.49 -5.96
N SER A 547 18.20 3.23 -6.35
CA SER A 547 18.86 2.18 -5.60
C SER A 547 19.65 1.23 -6.50
N TRP A 548 20.77 0.74 -5.98
CA TRP A 548 21.43 -0.47 -6.44
C TRP A 548 21.25 -1.55 -5.39
N ASN A 549 20.71 -2.70 -5.79
CA ASN A 549 20.52 -3.84 -4.93
C ASN A 549 21.38 -5.00 -5.42
N TYR A 550 22.13 -5.59 -4.49
CA TYR A 550 22.90 -6.82 -4.69
C TYR A 550 22.29 -7.88 -3.80
N GLU A 551 21.98 -9.03 -4.37
CA GLU A 551 21.28 -10.10 -3.69
C GLU A 551 21.92 -11.45 -4.01
N SER A 552 21.96 -12.33 -3.02
CA SER A 552 22.23 -13.77 -3.20
C SER A 552 21.16 -14.56 -2.48
N GLY A 553 20.70 -15.64 -3.08
CA GLY A 553 19.65 -16.46 -2.48
C GLY A 553 19.66 -17.90 -2.92
N ALA A 554 18.85 -18.69 -2.25
CA ALA A 554 18.64 -20.10 -2.51
C ALA A 554 17.18 -20.48 -2.29
N HIS A 555 16.65 -21.30 -3.18
CA HIS A 555 15.38 -22.02 -3.04
C HIS A 555 15.67 -23.49 -2.93
N LEU A 556 15.22 -24.12 -1.86
CA LEU A 556 15.50 -25.52 -1.54
C LEU A 556 14.21 -26.25 -1.19
N THR A 557 14.05 -27.43 -1.78
CA THR A 557 12.99 -28.39 -1.44
C THR A 557 13.65 -29.73 -1.16
N LEU A 558 13.44 -30.26 0.04
CA LEU A 558 14.12 -31.43 0.58
C LEU A 558 13.11 -32.41 1.21
N TRP A 559 13.55 -33.62 1.53
CA TRP A 559 12.75 -34.67 2.19
C TRP A 559 11.47 -35.02 1.46
N GLN A 560 11.55 -35.24 0.14
CA GLN A 560 10.38 -35.56 -0.68
C GLN A 560 9.27 -34.51 -0.49
N ASP A 561 9.61 -33.24 -0.66
CA ASP A 561 8.75 -32.06 -0.59
C ASP A 561 8.17 -31.74 0.80
N ARG A 562 8.62 -32.45 1.86
CA ARG A 562 8.20 -32.18 3.23
C ARG A 562 8.84 -30.96 3.85
N PHE A 563 9.99 -30.49 3.34
CA PHE A 563 10.70 -29.33 3.82
C PHE A 563 11.06 -28.39 2.68
N SER A 564 10.69 -27.13 2.82
CA SER A 564 11.17 -26.10 1.89
C SER A 564 11.81 -24.94 2.66
N ALA A 565 12.86 -24.38 2.05
CA ALA A 565 13.60 -23.24 2.57
C ALA A 565 13.87 -22.25 1.44
N ASP A 566 13.48 -20.99 1.66
CA ASP A 566 13.83 -19.87 0.79
C ASP A 566 14.65 -18.88 1.62
N ILE A 567 15.90 -18.64 1.21
CA ILE A 567 16.84 -17.79 1.95
C ILE A 567 17.42 -16.76 1.00
N ALA A 568 17.48 -15.51 1.42
CA ALA A 568 18.11 -14.44 0.65
C ALA A 568 18.89 -13.50 1.56
N MET A 569 20.03 -13.03 1.09
CA MET A 569 20.83 -11.95 1.68
C MET A 569 20.87 -10.80 0.68
N PHE A 570 20.73 -9.59 1.17
CA PHE A 570 20.72 -8.41 0.31
C PHE A 570 21.58 -7.27 0.87
N TYR A 571 22.09 -6.45 -0.03
CA TYR A 571 22.72 -5.17 0.24
C TYR A 571 22.19 -4.15 -0.77
N THR A 572 21.61 -3.06 -0.28
CA THR A 572 21.05 -1.99 -1.11
C THR A 572 21.70 -0.67 -0.77
N GLN A 573 22.19 0.03 -1.76
CA GLN A 573 22.67 1.39 -1.67
C GLN A 573 21.65 2.34 -2.30
N ILE A 574 21.28 3.39 -1.57
CA ILE A 574 20.24 4.34 -1.96
C ILE A 574 20.88 5.73 -2.10
N GLU A 575 20.56 6.41 -3.20
CA GLU A 575 20.98 7.76 -3.52
C GLU A 575 19.77 8.69 -3.64
N ASN A 576 19.92 9.95 -3.21
CA ASN A 576 18.84 10.94 -3.17
C ASN A 576 17.61 10.43 -2.38
N GLN A 577 17.83 9.79 -1.24
CA GLN A 577 16.75 9.22 -0.45
C GLN A 577 15.70 10.27 -0.14
N GLN A 578 14.45 9.95 -0.43
CA GLN A 578 13.32 10.84 -0.19
C GLN A 578 12.79 10.61 1.24
N ILE A 579 12.90 11.63 2.08
CA ILE A 579 12.43 11.64 3.48
C ILE A 579 11.38 12.74 3.65
N VAL A 580 10.36 12.47 4.46
CA VAL A 580 9.30 13.43 4.79
C VAL A 580 9.70 14.24 6.01
N ARG A 581 9.65 15.56 5.92
CA ARG A 581 9.87 16.50 7.03
C ARG A 581 8.63 17.37 7.21
N PHE A 582 8.40 17.79 8.43
CA PHE A 582 7.43 18.86 8.71
C PHE A 582 8.07 20.22 8.40
N ALA A 583 7.27 21.15 7.89
CA ALA A 583 7.62 22.53 7.73
C ALA A 583 7.71 23.23 9.11
N LYS A 584 8.33 24.40 9.17
CA LYS A 584 8.49 25.15 10.43
C LYS A 584 7.17 25.47 11.13
N SER A 585 6.16 25.83 10.36
CA SER A 585 4.83 26.15 10.91
C SER A 585 4.14 24.94 11.52
N GLY A 586 4.61 23.71 11.23
CA GLY A 586 3.93 22.47 11.56
C GLY A 586 2.76 22.12 10.64
N LEU A 587 2.25 23.03 9.82
CA LEU A 587 1.11 22.80 8.92
C LEU A 587 1.50 22.12 7.61
N GLY A 588 2.72 22.39 7.13
CA GLY A 588 3.23 21.85 5.88
C GLY A 588 4.09 20.60 6.07
N ARG A 589 4.18 19.79 5.03
CA ARG A 589 5.09 18.65 4.95
C ARG A 589 5.84 18.71 3.64
N ALA A 590 7.14 18.46 3.68
CA ALA A 590 8.00 18.43 2.51
C ALA A 590 8.65 17.06 2.35
N MET A 591 8.72 16.59 1.12
CA MET A 591 9.64 15.55 0.72
C MET A 591 10.98 16.20 0.40
N VAL A 592 12.03 15.79 1.08
CA VAL A 592 13.40 16.26 0.81
C VAL A 592 14.25 15.10 0.32
N ASN A 593 15.22 15.39 -0.54
CA ASN A 593 16.25 14.42 -0.92
C ASN A 593 17.36 14.47 0.13
N ALA A 594 17.26 13.58 1.11
CA ALA A 594 18.28 13.40 2.14
C ALA A 594 19.37 12.48 1.60
N GLY A 595 20.54 12.99 1.33
CA GLY A 595 21.77 12.31 0.97
C GLY A 595 21.67 10.85 0.53
N GLN A 596 22.27 9.95 1.32
CA GLN A 596 22.42 8.53 0.99
C GLN A 596 22.06 7.65 2.18
N SER A 597 21.60 6.43 1.88
CA SER A 597 21.48 5.37 2.89
C SER A 597 21.94 4.02 2.36
N ARG A 598 22.18 3.11 3.28
CA ARG A 598 22.49 1.71 2.98
C ARG A 598 21.61 0.79 3.81
N ASN A 599 21.05 -0.21 3.15
CA ASN A 599 20.23 -1.23 3.78
C ASN A 599 20.84 -2.59 3.50
N TYR A 600 20.99 -3.43 4.52
CA TYR A 600 21.40 -4.81 4.32
C TYR A 600 20.67 -5.73 5.29
N GLY A 601 20.55 -6.98 4.91
CA GLY A 601 19.81 -7.92 5.73
C GLY A 601 19.73 -9.33 5.20
N LEU A 602 18.90 -10.09 5.90
CA LEU A 602 18.62 -11.51 5.65
C LEU A 602 17.11 -11.74 5.63
N GLU A 603 16.70 -12.65 4.78
CA GLU A 603 15.33 -13.18 4.70
C GLU A 603 15.39 -14.69 4.71
N ALA A 604 14.53 -15.31 5.50
CA ALA A 604 14.40 -16.77 5.54
C ALA A 604 12.94 -17.16 5.69
N THR A 605 12.50 -18.10 4.87
CA THR A 605 11.18 -18.72 4.95
C THR A 605 11.39 -20.23 5.02
N PHE A 606 10.87 -20.87 6.05
CA PHE A 606 10.91 -22.31 6.22
C PHE A 606 9.49 -22.85 6.28
N ARG A 607 9.22 -23.92 5.56
CA ARG A 607 7.97 -24.69 5.66
C ARG A 607 8.31 -26.14 5.88
N VAL A 608 7.63 -26.78 6.81
CA VAL A 608 7.84 -28.19 7.11
C VAL A 608 6.51 -28.90 7.37
N ASN A 609 6.27 -29.98 6.65
CA ASN A 609 5.16 -30.92 6.87
C ASN A 609 5.73 -32.08 7.73
N LEU A 610 5.67 -31.94 9.04
CA LEU A 610 6.18 -32.94 9.98
C LEU A 610 5.43 -34.26 9.86
N THR A 611 4.11 -34.18 9.67
CA THR A 611 3.24 -35.29 9.36
C THR A 611 2.18 -34.82 8.35
N ASP A 612 1.35 -35.72 7.84
CA ASP A 612 0.24 -35.34 6.96
C ASP A 612 -0.85 -34.51 7.69
N ALA A 613 -0.78 -34.42 9.00
CA ALA A 613 -1.69 -33.65 9.85
C ALA A 613 -1.06 -32.38 10.40
N LEU A 614 0.27 -32.29 10.53
CA LEU A 614 0.95 -31.18 11.19
C LEU A 614 1.94 -30.48 10.25
N SER A 615 1.65 -29.24 9.95
CA SER A 615 2.54 -28.34 9.21
C SER A 615 2.97 -27.14 10.05
N LEU A 616 4.22 -26.69 9.88
CA LEU A 616 4.80 -25.54 10.54
C LEU A 616 5.43 -24.61 9.50
N ASN A 617 5.30 -23.30 9.71
CA ASN A 617 5.96 -22.28 8.91
C ASN A 617 6.68 -21.30 9.80
N ALA A 618 7.86 -20.86 9.36
CA ALA A 618 8.64 -19.82 10.01
C ALA A 618 9.16 -18.83 8.96
N ASN A 619 8.80 -17.56 9.13
CA ASN A 619 9.28 -16.46 8.31
C ASN A 619 10.08 -15.51 9.19
N TYR A 620 11.28 -15.19 8.77
CA TYR A 620 12.16 -14.26 9.48
C TYR A 620 12.78 -13.27 8.51
N GLY A 621 12.77 -12.01 8.87
CA GLY A 621 13.44 -10.93 8.17
C GLY A 621 14.29 -10.11 9.15
N TYR A 622 15.51 -9.78 8.74
CA TYR A 622 16.36 -8.82 9.41
C TYR A 622 16.76 -7.72 8.44
N THR A 623 16.63 -6.47 8.84
CA THR A 623 17.01 -5.31 8.04
C THR A 623 17.73 -4.29 8.90
N GLN A 624 18.97 -3.96 8.52
CA GLN A 624 19.65 -2.80 9.01
C GLN A 624 19.66 -1.70 7.92
N ALA A 625 18.85 -0.67 8.13
CA ALA A 625 18.78 0.52 7.27
C ALA A 625 19.39 1.71 8.01
N THR A 626 20.38 2.36 7.42
CA THR A 626 21.18 3.41 8.07
C THR A 626 21.40 4.56 7.08
N LEU A 627 21.18 5.80 7.54
CA LEU A 627 21.54 7.02 6.85
C LEU A 627 23.06 7.15 6.82
N THR A 628 23.67 7.33 5.66
CA THR A 628 25.15 7.37 5.53
C THR A 628 25.70 8.77 5.25
N ASN A 629 24.88 9.64 4.70
CA ASN A 629 25.22 11.04 4.45
C ASN A 629 23.93 11.86 4.51
N TYR A 630 23.61 12.38 5.70
CA TYR A 630 22.39 13.17 5.87
C TYR A 630 22.62 14.32 6.85
N VAL A 631 23.01 15.45 6.30
CA VAL A 631 23.13 16.71 7.02
C VAL A 631 21.96 17.61 6.64
N THR A 632 21.32 18.19 7.61
CA THR A 632 20.18 19.07 7.42
C THR A 632 20.30 20.31 8.27
N ASN A 633 19.75 21.42 7.81
CA ASN A 633 19.65 22.63 8.59
C ASN A 633 18.31 22.63 9.34
N MET A 634 18.34 22.63 10.66
CA MET A 634 17.21 23.08 11.44
C MET A 634 17.23 24.60 11.47
N LEU A 635 16.13 25.19 11.10
CA LEU A 635 15.93 26.61 11.34
C LEU A 635 15.36 26.74 12.75
N ASP A 636 16.22 26.95 13.75
CA ASP A 636 15.78 27.41 15.05
C ASP A 636 15.57 28.93 14.97
N GLU A 637 14.73 29.47 15.85
CA GLU A 637 14.28 30.89 15.77
C GLU A 637 15.42 31.90 15.68
N ASP A 638 16.63 31.54 16.12
CA ASP A 638 17.78 32.45 16.18
C ASP A 638 19.04 32.01 15.39
N PHE A 639 19.16 30.75 14.97
CA PHE A 639 20.38 30.23 14.29
C PHE A 639 20.09 29.07 13.34
N GLU A 640 20.67 29.09 12.13
CA GLU A 640 20.83 27.92 11.27
C GLU A 640 21.73 26.89 11.96
N GLN A 641 21.19 25.94 12.64
CA GLN A 641 21.97 24.83 13.19
C GLN A 641 21.93 23.65 12.20
N SER A 642 23.09 23.31 11.69
CA SER A 642 23.26 22.09 10.89
C SER A 642 23.26 20.88 11.81
N ILE A 643 22.35 19.93 11.56
CA ILE A 643 22.26 18.69 12.28
C ILE A 643 22.67 17.54 11.34
N ASP A 644 23.60 16.72 11.79
CA ASP A 644 24.07 15.52 11.09
C ASP A 644 23.38 14.28 11.66
N TYR A 645 22.49 13.68 10.87
CA TYR A 645 21.83 12.42 11.19
C TYR A 645 22.53 11.19 10.57
N SER A 646 23.72 11.37 10.01
CA SER A 646 24.52 10.25 9.48
C SER A 646 24.83 9.24 10.60
N GLY A 647 24.62 7.97 10.31
CA GLY A 647 24.72 6.87 11.28
C GLY A 647 23.40 6.48 11.94
N ASN A 648 22.37 7.34 11.89
CA ASN A 648 21.05 7.02 12.44
C ASN A 648 20.32 6.00 11.58
N ARG A 649 19.36 5.31 12.20
CA ARG A 649 18.46 4.38 11.51
C ARG A 649 17.46 5.13 10.63
N VAL A 650 17.18 4.57 9.47
CA VAL A 650 16.10 5.07 8.60
C VAL A 650 14.76 4.88 9.31
N PRO A 651 13.91 5.92 9.42
CA PRO A 651 12.59 5.81 10.04
C PRO A 651 11.65 4.81 9.36
N PHE A 652 10.71 4.24 10.13
CA PHE A 652 9.69 3.28 9.67
C PHE A 652 10.25 1.93 9.19
N VAL A 653 11.45 1.56 9.61
CA VAL A 653 12.08 0.29 9.26
C VAL A 653 12.23 -0.57 10.51
N PRO A 654 11.40 -1.61 10.69
CA PRO A 654 11.63 -2.59 11.74
C PRO A 654 12.98 -3.30 11.55
N GLU A 655 13.74 -3.45 12.63
CA GLU A 655 15.00 -4.20 12.58
C GLU A 655 14.78 -5.68 12.27
N GLN A 656 13.61 -6.21 12.67
CA GLN A 656 13.28 -7.62 12.50
C GLN A 656 11.79 -7.77 12.20
N THR A 657 11.45 -8.78 11.41
CA THR A 657 10.08 -9.27 11.24
C THR A 657 10.08 -10.77 11.46
N LEU A 658 9.09 -11.28 12.17
CA LEU A 658 8.97 -12.69 12.53
C LEU A 658 7.52 -13.14 12.34
N ALA A 659 7.31 -14.28 11.68
CA ALA A 659 6.03 -14.99 11.75
C ALA A 659 6.31 -16.47 11.98
N LEU A 660 5.68 -17.03 13.00
CA LEU A 660 5.70 -18.45 13.31
C LEU A 660 4.28 -18.96 13.26
N SER A 661 3.97 -19.90 12.40
CA SER A 661 2.64 -20.48 12.32
C SER A 661 2.66 -22.00 12.30
N GLY A 662 1.59 -22.58 12.84
CA GLY A 662 1.39 -24.02 12.85
C GLY A 662 -0.08 -24.36 12.58
N GLN A 663 -0.27 -25.43 11.82
CA GLN A 663 -1.59 -25.98 11.50
C GLN A 663 -1.62 -27.45 11.85
N TYR A 664 -2.69 -27.87 12.54
CA TYR A 664 -2.98 -29.26 12.82
C TYR A 664 -4.37 -29.62 12.25
N VAL A 665 -4.43 -30.65 11.44
CA VAL A 665 -5.64 -31.11 10.75
C VAL A 665 -6.10 -32.43 11.32
N VAL A 666 -7.34 -32.47 11.81
CA VAL A 666 -8.03 -33.71 12.25
C VAL A 666 -9.03 -34.06 11.17
N LYS A 667 -8.84 -35.19 10.48
CA LYS A 667 -9.75 -35.71 9.49
C LYS A 667 -10.68 -36.74 10.13
N PHE A 668 -11.96 -36.74 9.77
CA PHE A 668 -12.97 -37.67 10.25
C PHE A 668 -13.33 -38.68 9.15
N ASN A 669 -13.87 -39.81 9.57
CA ASN A 669 -14.31 -40.85 8.65
C ASN A 669 -15.52 -40.38 7.80
N ALA A 670 -15.65 -40.94 6.60
CA ALA A 670 -16.79 -40.67 5.74
C ALA A 670 -18.13 -40.98 6.49
N GLY A 671 -19.09 -40.04 6.39
CA GLY A 671 -20.35 -40.09 7.10
C GLY A 671 -20.36 -39.44 8.50
N SER A 672 -19.25 -38.96 9.00
CA SER A 672 -19.21 -38.18 10.25
C SER A 672 -19.90 -36.81 10.07
N PHE A 673 -20.29 -36.20 11.18
CA PHE A 673 -20.89 -34.84 11.21
C PHE A 673 -20.00 -33.78 10.58
N LEU A 674 -18.68 -33.89 10.77
CA LEU A 674 -17.67 -33.06 10.13
C LEU A 674 -16.75 -33.93 9.26
N ASP A 675 -16.16 -33.33 8.22
CA ASP A 675 -15.16 -33.97 7.39
C ASP A 675 -13.76 -33.70 7.96
N ALA A 676 -13.52 -32.47 8.47
CA ALA A 676 -12.27 -32.11 9.10
C ALA A 676 -12.43 -30.96 10.12
N LEU A 677 -11.49 -30.91 11.07
CA LEU A 677 -11.21 -29.76 11.93
C LEU A 677 -9.77 -29.31 11.71
N HIS A 678 -9.59 -28.04 11.40
CA HIS A 678 -8.27 -27.42 11.30
C HIS A 678 -8.04 -26.50 12.50
N PHE A 679 -6.92 -26.68 13.17
CA PHE A 679 -6.44 -25.81 14.24
C PHE A 679 -5.25 -25.05 13.71
N HIS A 680 -5.32 -23.75 13.72
CA HIS A 680 -4.24 -22.86 13.29
C HIS A 680 -3.90 -21.84 14.37
N ALA A 681 -2.61 -21.62 14.58
CA ALA A 681 -2.11 -20.54 15.41
C ALA A 681 -0.94 -19.87 14.71
N ASN A 682 -0.89 -18.53 14.77
CA ASN A 682 0.25 -17.79 14.30
C ASN A 682 0.68 -16.73 15.33
N TYR A 683 1.98 -16.55 15.47
CA TYR A 683 2.62 -15.47 16.22
C TYR A 683 3.37 -14.59 15.24
N THR A 684 3.04 -13.31 15.19
CA THR A 684 3.76 -12.31 14.38
C THR A 684 4.48 -11.34 15.29
N GLY A 685 5.73 -11.02 14.96
CA GLY A 685 6.57 -10.10 15.71
C GLY A 685 7.16 -9.01 14.79
N THR A 686 7.08 -7.78 15.26
CA THR A 686 7.70 -6.61 14.60
C THR A 686 8.77 -6.07 15.54
N GLY A 687 9.99 -5.98 15.04
CA GLY A 687 11.16 -5.53 15.77
C GLY A 687 11.14 -4.04 16.09
N LYS A 688 12.17 -3.61 16.81
CA LYS A 688 12.37 -2.21 17.13
C LYS A 688 12.31 -1.35 15.86
N THR A 689 11.50 -0.30 15.90
CA THR A 689 11.25 0.63 14.79
C THR A 689 11.42 2.05 15.30
N TYR A 690 12.29 2.81 14.65
CA TYR A 690 12.44 4.25 14.90
C TYR A 690 11.46 5.03 14.04
N TRP A 691 10.89 6.09 14.60
CA TRP A 691 9.87 6.90 13.95
C TRP A 691 10.40 8.22 13.38
N THR A 692 11.51 8.71 13.96
CA THR A 692 12.13 10.01 13.68
C THR A 692 13.53 9.83 13.12
N GLU A 693 14.04 10.84 12.42
CA GLU A 693 15.40 10.87 11.88
C GLU A 693 16.46 11.00 13.00
N SER A 694 16.10 11.65 14.12
CA SER A 694 16.89 11.75 15.34
C SER A 694 17.01 10.44 16.12
N ASN A 695 16.12 9.47 15.83
CA ASN A 695 15.96 8.21 16.54
C ASN A 695 15.59 8.35 18.05
N ASP A 696 14.99 9.44 18.43
CA ASP A 696 14.54 9.72 19.80
C ASP A 696 13.17 9.13 20.13
N ALA A 697 12.34 8.86 19.11
CA ALA A 697 11.05 8.19 19.23
C ALA A 697 11.10 6.81 18.58
N MET A 698 10.64 5.78 19.30
CA MET A 698 10.66 4.41 18.79
C MET A 698 9.53 3.55 19.34
N GLN A 699 9.13 2.55 18.57
CA GLN A 699 8.38 1.38 19.02
C GLN A 699 9.37 0.26 19.37
N LYS A 700 9.27 -0.28 20.58
CA LYS A 700 10.00 -1.50 20.96
C LYS A 700 9.44 -2.71 20.21
N PHE A 701 10.15 -3.85 20.27
CA PHE A 701 9.61 -5.11 19.75
C PHE A 701 8.23 -5.38 20.36
N TYR A 702 7.27 -5.73 19.52
CA TYR A 702 5.96 -6.22 19.93
C TYR A 702 5.57 -7.45 19.11
N GLY A 703 4.68 -8.28 19.66
CA GLY A 703 4.20 -9.47 18.98
C GLY A 703 2.73 -9.74 19.26
N THR A 704 2.01 -10.22 18.25
CA THR A 704 0.60 -10.58 18.34
C THR A 704 0.41 -12.07 18.12
N LEU A 705 -0.40 -12.70 18.97
CA LEU A 705 -0.82 -14.09 18.83
C LEU A 705 -2.22 -14.11 18.21
N ASN A 706 -2.39 -14.90 17.16
CA ASN A 706 -3.66 -15.12 16.50
C ASN A 706 -3.99 -16.60 16.42
N GLY A 707 -5.26 -16.95 16.40
CA GLY A 707 -5.69 -18.34 16.32
C GLY A 707 -6.98 -18.49 15.51
N ARG A 708 -7.16 -19.67 14.91
CA ARG A 708 -8.35 -20.03 14.14
C ARG A 708 -8.66 -21.52 14.31
N ILE A 709 -9.92 -21.84 14.49
CA ILE A 709 -10.45 -23.20 14.43
C ILE A 709 -11.46 -23.24 13.29
N SER A 710 -11.24 -24.11 12.31
CA SER A 710 -12.10 -24.25 11.13
C SER A 710 -12.78 -25.62 11.15
N ALA A 711 -14.10 -25.64 11.10
CA ALA A 711 -14.91 -26.83 10.94
C ALA A 711 -15.39 -26.94 9.49
N LEU A 712 -15.08 -28.04 8.83
CA LEU A 712 -15.37 -28.29 7.41
C LEU A 712 -16.39 -29.39 7.25
N LYS A 713 -17.41 -29.15 6.41
CA LYS A 713 -18.40 -30.16 5.97
C LYS A 713 -18.81 -29.89 4.52
N GLY A 714 -18.41 -30.79 3.61
CA GLY A 714 -18.63 -30.61 2.17
C GLY A 714 -18.07 -29.24 1.72
N ASN A 715 -18.93 -28.42 1.14
CA ASN A 715 -18.59 -27.09 0.64
C ASN A 715 -18.81 -25.97 1.67
N THR A 716 -19.03 -26.32 2.94
CA THR A 716 -19.25 -25.35 4.03
C THR A 716 -18.07 -25.35 4.98
N GLN A 717 -17.59 -24.17 5.34
CA GLN A 717 -16.57 -23.97 6.35
C GLN A 717 -17.08 -22.93 7.36
N ILE A 718 -16.93 -23.25 8.64
CA ILE A 718 -17.20 -22.33 9.75
C ILE A 718 -15.91 -22.15 10.53
N ASP A 719 -15.49 -20.90 10.71
CA ASP A 719 -14.28 -20.54 11.44
C ASP A 719 -14.63 -19.78 12.72
N LEU A 720 -13.99 -20.15 13.80
CA LEU A 720 -13.89 -19.34 15.01
C LEU A 720 -12.45 -18.80 15.07
N TRP A 721 -12.30 -17.49 15.24
CA TRP A 721 -10.97 -16.89 15.23
C TRP A 721 -10.78 -15.83 16.30
N VAL A 722 -9.52 -15.64 16.69
CA VAL A 722 -9.06 -14.57 17.57
C VAL A 722 -7.88 -13.88 16.92
N ARG A 723 -7.84 -12.55 17.00
CA ARG A 723 -6.70 -11.71 16.62
C ARG A 723 -6.22 -10.94 17.83
N ASN A 724 -4.89 -10.76 17.91
CA ASN A 724 -4.22 -10.12 19.05
C ASN A 724 -4.74 -10.71 20.39
N ALA A 725 -4.69 -12.04 20.52
CA ALA A 725 -5.24 -12.77 21.67
C ALA A 725 -4.65 -12.35 23.02
N LEU A 726 -3.42 -11.84 23.01
CA LEU A 726 -2.74 -11.33 24.20
C LEU A 726 -3.08 -9.87 24.50
N ASN A 727 -3.90 -9.23 23.65
CA ASN A 727 -4.28 -7.82 23.73
C ASN A 727 -3.06 -6.88 23.86
N GLU A 728 -2.00 -7.19 23.09
CA GLU A 728 -0.76 -6.40 23.06
C GLU A 728 -1.06 -4.96 22.61
N LYS A 729 -0.47 -3.99 23.32
CA LYS A 729 -0.60 -2.57 23.04
C LYS A 729 0.67 -2.07 22.34
N TYR A 730 0.55 -1.50 21.17
CA TYR A 730 1.66 -1.01 20.37
C TYR A 730 1.21 0.16 19.50
N ALA A 731 2.17 0.95 19.00
CA ALA A 731 1.93 1.97 18.00
C ALA A 731 2.14 1.38 16.60
N THR A 732 1.22 1.65 15.68
CA THR A 732 1.37 1.29 14.27
C THR A 732 1.98 2.41 13.45
N PHE A 733 1.91 3.64 13.97
CA PHE A 733 2.39 4.85 13.34
C PHE A 733 2.64 5.93 14.39
N TYR A 734 3.64 6.79 14.15
CA TYR A 734 3.99 7.94 14.99
C TYR A 734 4.44 9.11 14.11
N PHE A 735 4.18 10.31 14.55
CA PHE A 735 4.69 11.55 13.97
C PHE A 735 4.75 12.66 15.03
N GLU A 736 5.51 13.70 14.74
CA GLU A 736 5.58 14.91 15.56
C GLU A 736 4.92 16.07 14.84
N LEU A 737 4.19 16.91 15.60
CA LEU A 737 3.48 18.07 15.11
C LEU A 737 3.47 19.13 16.22
N PHE A 738 3.83 20.36 15.92
CA PHE A 738 3.95 21.46 16.91
C PHE A 738 4.75 21.06 18.17
N GLY A 739 5.84 20.30 18.00
CA GLY A 739 6.68 19.81 19.11
C GLY A 739 6.02 18.74 20.00
N LYS A 740 4.83 18.25 19.65
CA LYS A 740 4.12 17.17 20.34
C LYS A 740 4.17 15.88 19.51
N GLY A 741 4.33 14.73 20.16
CA GLY A 741 4.31 13.42 19.50
C GLY A 741 2.90 12.83 19.51
N PHE A 742 2.44 12.33 18.36
CA PHE A 742 1.14 11.67 18.17
C PHE A 742 1.34 10.28 17.59
N ALA A 743 0.47 9.36 17.96
CA ALA A 743 0.54 7.99 17.46
C ALA A 743 -0.81 7.35 17.20
N GLN A 744 -0.84 6.44 16.24
CA GLN A 744 -1.95 5.52 15.99
C GLN A 744 -1.72 4.23 16.77
N ALA A 745 -2.70 3.83 17.58
CA ALA A 745 -2.63 2.56 18.29
C ALA A 745 -2.91 1.36 17.37
N GLY A 746 -2.32 0.22 17.70
CA GLY A 746 -2.69 -1.08 17.14
C GLY A 746 -4.08 -1.52 17.59
N LYS A 747 -4.77 -2.29 16.76
CA LYS A 747 -6.12 -2.80 17.08
C LYS A 747 -6.07 -3.74 18.28
N PRO A 748 -7.02 -3.63 19.24
CA PRO A 748 -7.09 -4.49 20.42
C PRO A 748 -7.48 -5.93 20.02
N MET A 749 -7.59 -6.82 21.02
CA MET A 749 -8.07 -8.20 20.83
C MET A 749 -9.42 -8.22 20.14
N GLN A 750 -9.56 -9.07 19.12
CA GLN A 750 -10.80 -9.27 18.36
C GLN A 750 -11.16 -10.75 18.37
N LEU A 751 -12.46 -11.04 18.48
CA LEU A 751 -13.02 -12.37 18.34
C LEU A 751 -14.07 -12.34 17.23
N GLY A 752 -14.12 -13.38 16.41
CA GLY A 752 -15.09 -13.45 15.33
C GLY A 752 -15.40 -14.84 14.83
N VAL A 753 -16.43 -14.86 14.00
CA VAL A 753 -16.94 -16.05 13.32
C VAL A 753 -17.04 -15.76 11.84
N ASP A 754 -16.51 -16.65 11.01
CA ASP A 754 -16.71 -16.63 9.55
C ASP A 754 -17.52 -17.85 9.13
N VAL A 755 -18.38 -17.66 8.15
CA VAL A 755 -19.09 -18.74 7.45
C VAL A 755 -18.80 -18.60 5.96
N ARG A 756 -18.27 -19.65 5.37
CA ARG A 756 -18.03 -19.76 3.92
C ARG A 756 -18.82 -20.90 3.35
N TRP A 757 -19.42 -20.67 2.22
CA TRP A 757 -20.21 -21.65 1.52
C TRP A 757 -20.04 -21.51 0.01
N SER A 758 -19.64 -22.60 -0.66
CA SER A 758 -19.47 -22.68 -2.11
C SER A 758 -20.48 -23.69 -2.67
N PHE A 759 -21.26 -23.32 -3.70
CA PHE A 759 -22.28 -24.19 -4.29
C PHE A 759 -22.47 -23.95 -5.79
#